data_7afb5994b5e5382c95ab31e94cafb254
#
_entry.id   7afb5994b5e5382c95ab31e94cafb254
#
_cell.length_a   1.000
_cell.length_b   1.000
_cell.length_c   1.000
_cell.angle_alpha   90.00
_cell.angle_beta   90.00
_cell.angle_gamma   90.00
#
_symmetry.space_group_name_H-M   'P 1'
#
loop_
_entity.id
_entity.type
_entity.pdbx_description
1 polymer ?
#
loop_
_entity_poly.entity_id
_entity_poly.type
_entity_poly.pdbx_seq_one_letter_code
_entity_poly.pdbx_strand_id
1 'polypeptide(L)'
;MRARFCCKNDTKSARGGMAQRGLPIRDTIAPVCRVRRFFHVIRLKTMSDFAKEVLPVRLEDEMRSSYLDYAMSVIVGRALPDARDGLKPVHRRVLFSMHKQGNAWNKKYVKSATIVGDVMGKYHPHGDSAIYDTLVRMAQPFSLRYPLVDGQGNFGSLDGDPPAAYRYTEARMAKIAHSLLTDIEKETVDFAPNYDGSQQEPTVLPTRVPNLLVNGSSGIAVGMATNVPPHNLGETLDACLHLLDHPDADTSALMRYLPGPDFPTGALINGAKGIREAYETGRGRIYIRAKTHIETDDSNGKQTIVVDELPYQVNKANLLGKIAELVKEKKIDGITALRDESDKDGIRMVIELRRGEVAEVILNNLFQLTQLQIVFGINMMALVGGQPRLLSLKEALQVFIAHRREVVTRRSIYELRKARERAHILEGLAIALANIDEIIELIRASAGPAEAKEALLARGWTPGQVVDMLARAGAENSRPDGLGKQYGMREDAYHLSPEQAQAILDLRLHRLTGLEQDKIIQEFQEIIHEIEALLEILQIPERLLAVIKEELLDIKNQFNDVRRTQILDTHLNLSLEDLIAEEDRVITLSHEGYIKAQPLADYEAQRRGGKGKSATAVKDEDFVEQLIVANTHDTMLCFTNRGKVYWLKVYELPQAGRNAKGKPMVNLLPFEPGERLNAVLTTRDYPEDQYLIFATKSGTVKKTPLSEYSRPRSIGIIAINLREDDELVDVARTDGSRDIMLFSDAGKAVRFNENSVRSMGRDSTGVRGMNLDDGQRVIALCVVEEQGDILTITENGYGKRTPVADYPQKGRGTKGVISIACSERNGQTVCAVQVLEDEHIMLVTDNGTLVRTRVAEISTSGRNTQGVRLIRTTDHEKLIAVAKIVAESEDSEGDEGMTEESGEE
;
A
#
# COMPACT_ATOMS: atom_id res chain seq x y z
N MET A 1 25.06 -40.18 17.77
CA MET A 1 26.51 -40.37 17.80
C MET A 1 27.20 -39.11 17.33
N ARG A 2 28.08 -38.58 18.19
CA ARG A 2 28.75 -37.28 18.00
C ARG A 2 29.88 -37.40 17.00
N ALA A 3 29.98 -36.50 16.03
CA ALA A 3 31.22 -36.15 15.35
C ALA A 3 31.46 -34.66 15.50
N ARG A 4 32.45 -34.31 16.33
CA ARG A 4 32.96 -32.95 16.48
C ARG A 4 33.90 -32.68 15.31
N PHE A 5 33.73 -31.54 14.63
CA PHE A 5 34.84 -30.90 13.88
C PHE A 5 35.19 -29.58 14.58
N CYS A 6 36.44 -29.58 15.06
CA CYS A 6 37.11 -28.44 15.65
C CYS A 6 37.94 -27.80 14.56
N CYS A 7 37.73 -26.52 14.23
CA CYS A 7 38.71 -25.71 13.53
C CYS A 7 39.17 -24.60 14.45
N LYS A 8 40.44 -24.67 14.82
CA LYS A 8 41.18 -23.60 15.50
C LYS A 8 41.61 -22.53 14.49
N ASN A 9 41.32 -21.29 14.83
CA ASN A 9 41.99 -20.09 14.29
C ASN A 9 43.40 -20.02 14.86
N ASP A 10 44.36 -19.72 13.99
CA ASP A 10 45.60 -19.07 14.42
C ASP A 10 45.94 -17.93 13.43
N THR A 11 45.91 -16.75 13.96
CA THR A 11 46.43 -15.50 13.40
C THR A 11 47.93 -15.46 13.62
N LYS A 12 48.70 -15.09 12.59
CA LYS A 12 49.89 -14.22 12.76
C LYS A 12 50.34 -13.55 11.47
N SER A 13 50.54 -12.28 11.61
CA SER A 13 51.09 -11.28 10.71
C SER A 13 52.49 -11.58 10.19
N ALA A 14 52.82 -11.11 8.97
CA ALA A 14 54.05 -10.37 8.66
C ALA A 14 54.04 -9.68 7.28
N ARG A 15 54.59 -8.52 7.29
CA ARG A 15 54.79 -7.53 6.22
C ARG A 15 55.77 -8.00 5.14
N GLY A 16 55.63 -7.40 3.93
CA GLY A 16 56.80 -7.04 3.14
C GLY A 16 56.77 -7.28 1.64
N GLY A 17 56.68 -6.20 0.87
CA GLY A 17 57.60 -5.99 -0.27
C GLY A 17 57.14 -6.24 -1.69
N MET A 18 56.82 -5.18 -2.36
CA MET A 18 57.07 -4.77 -3.76
C MET A 18 57.61 -5.80 -4.76
N ALA A 19 56.99 -5.89 -5.94
CA ALA A 19 57.51 -5.34 -7.20
C ALA A 19 56.78 -5.88 -8.45
N GLN A 20 56.64 -4.99 -9.40
CA GLN A 20 56.08 -5.02 -10.74
C GLN A 20 56.61 -6.09 -11.71
N ARG A 21 55.76 -6.35 -12.70
CA ARG A 21 55.94 -6.50 -14.17
C ARG A 21 55.18 -7.72 -14.70
N GLY A 22 54.15 -7.55 -15.56
CA GLY A 22 54.37 -7.46 -17.01
C GLY A 22 53.78 -8.67 -17.71
N LEU A 23 52.73 -8.52 -18.47
CA LEU A 23 52.04 -9.40 -19.44
C LEU A 23 53.01 -10.11 -20.42
N PRO A 24 52.65 -11.16 -21.21
CA PRO A 24 51.40 -11.30 -21.95
C PRO A 24 50.81 -12.74 -22.12
N ILE A 25 49.63 -12.73 -22.72
CA ILE A 25 48.79 -13.80 -23.26
C ILE A 25 49.54 -14.79 -24.16
N ARG A 26 49.21 -16.09 -24.07
CA ARG A 26 49.04 -17.00 -25.24
C ARG A 26 48.36 -18.33 -24.85
N ASP A 27 47.43 -18.72 -25.68
CA ASP A 27 46.76 -20.01 -25.77
C ASP A 27 47.69 -21.21 -25.82
N THR A 28 47.33 -22.32 -25.20
CA THR A 28 47.50 -23.65 -25.79
C THR A 28 46.64 -24.70 -25.09
N ILE A 29 46.06 -25.52 -25.91
CA ILE A 29 45.20 -26.69 -25.72
C ILE A 29 46.01 -27.88 -25.14
N ALA A 30 45.42 -28.56 -24.14
CA ALA A 30 45.50 -29.94 -23.67
C ALA A 30 46.89 -30.66 -23.58
N PRO A 31 47.06 -31.65 -22.71
CA PRO A 31 46.40 -32.96 -22.85
C PRO A 31 46.08 -33.71 -21.54
N VAL A 32 45.17 -34.65 -21.72
CA VAL A 32 44.76 -35.74 -20.84
C VAL A 32 45.92 -36.36 -20.07
N CYS A 33 45.91 -36.29 -18.74
CA CYS A 33 46.81 -37.05 -17.89
C CYS A 33 46.06 -38.26 -17.29
N ARG A 34 46.45 -39.44 -17.80
CA ARG A 34 46.13 -40.74 -17.21
C ARG A 34 46.67 -40.81 -15.78
N VAL A 35 45.79 -40.88 -14.79
CA VAL A 35 46.16 -41.27 -13.44
C VAL A 35 46.18 -42.80 -13.36
N ARG A 36 47.37 -43.37 -13.25
CA ARG A 36 47.65 -44.78 -12.97
C ARG A 36 47.12 -45.08 -11.55
N ARG A 37 46.32 -46.15 -11.48
CA ARG A 37 45.84 -46.82 -10.24
C ARG A 37 47.03 -47.22 -9.39
N PHE A 38 47.14 -46.71 -8.17
CA PHE A 38 47.81 -47.39 -7.08
C PHE A 38 46.75 -48.02 -6.17
N PHE A 39 46.54 -49.30 -6.37
CA PHE A 39 45.80 -50.12 -5.41
C PHE A 39 46.74 -50.43 -4.23
N HIS A 40 46.52 -49.75 -3.12
CA HIS A 40 46.96 -50.30 -1.85
C HIS A 40 45.81 -51.16 -1.32
N VAL A 41 45.98 -52.47 -1.32
CA VAL A 41 45.09 -53.43 -0.69
C VAL A 41 45.24 -53.25 0.81
N ILE A 42 44.42 -52.43 1.41
CA ILE A 42 44.19 -52.48 2.86
C ILE A 42 43.22 -53.68 3.07
N ARG A 43 43.78 -54.75 3.63
CA ARG A 43 42.97 -55.86 4.18
C ARG A 43 42.09 -55.30 5.31
N LEU A 44 40.86 -54.91 4.98
CA LEU A 44 39.82 -54.61 5.93
C LEU A 44 39.38 -55.95 6.50
N LYS A 45 39.63 -56.11 7.82
CA LYS A 45 39.01 -57.18 8.63
C LYS A 45 37.49 -57.05 8.46
N THR A 46 36.87 -58.14 8.16
CA THR A 46 35.43 -58.36 8.04
C THR A 46 34.67 -57.67 9.16
N MET A 47 34.03 -56.55 8.85
CA MET A 47 32.85 -56.02 9.55
C MET A 47 31.63 -56.74 8.94
N SER A 48 31.34 -57.90 9.46
CA SER A 48 30.06 -58.58 9.29
C SER A 48 29.07 -57.83 10.13
N ASP A 49 27.93 -57.51 9.56
CA ASP A 49 26.69 -57.02 10.13
C ASP A 49 26.41 -55.51 10.05
N PHE A 50 26.52 -54.88 8.85
CA PHE A 50 25.98 -53.54 8.63
C PHE A 50 25.12 -53.38 7.37
N ALA A 51 24.55 -54.33 6.76
CA ALA A 51 23.37 -54.26 5.91
C ALA A 51 23.12 -55.67 5.35
N LYS A 52 21.99 -56.28 5.63
CA LYS A 52 21.53 -57.54 5.06
C LYS A 52 21.12 -57.40 3.58
N GLU A 53 20.93 -56.22 3.08
CA GLU A 53 20.48 -55.94 1.71
C GLU A 53 20.96 -54.56 1.27
N VAL A 54 21.62 -54.45 0.12
CA VAL A 54 21.99 -53.21 -0.52
C VAL A 54 21.08 -53.00 -1.71
N LEU A 55 20.09 -52.16 -1.55
CA LEU A 55 19.19 -51.70 -2.61
C LEU A 55 19.86 -50.56 -3.40
N PRO A 56 20.08 -50.68 -4.71
CA PRO A 56 20.56 -49.60 -5.53
C PRO A 56 19.49 -48.55 -5.70
N VAL A 57 19.64 -47.40 -5.05
CA VAL A 57 18.75 -46.24 -5.23
C VAL A 57 19.48 -45.24 -6.16
N ARG A 58 18.77 -44.72 -7.18
CA ARG A 58 19.28 -43.63 -8.01
C ARG A 58 19.32 -42.34 -7.18
N LEU A 59 20.38 -41.60 -7.28
CA LEU A 59 20.55 -40.33 -6.56
C LEU A 59 19.43 -39.34 -6.86
N GLU A 60 18.96 -39.29 -8.14
CA GLU A 60 17.87 -38.43 -8.56
C GLU A 60 16.54 -38.79 -7.90
N ASP A 61 16.26 -40.10 -7.77
CA ASP A 61 15.02 -40.61 -7.14
C ASP A 61 15.03 -40.32 -5.64
N GLU A 62 16.17 -40.53 -4.96
CA GLU A 62 16.34 -40.20 -3.55
C GLU A 62 16.23 -38.70 -3.28
N MET A 63 16.89 -37.89 -4.10
CA MET A 63 16.79 -36.44 -3.98
C MET A 63 15.36 -35.94 -4.20
N ARG A 64 14.65 -36.50 -5.19
CA ARG A 64 13.24 -36.16 -5.46
C ARG A 64 12.35 -36.52 -4.28
N SER A 65 12.48 -37.73 -3.74
CA SER A 65 11.70 -38.18 -2.58
C SER A 65 12.01 -37.33 -1.37
N SER A 66 13.28 -37.16 -1.02
CA SER A 66 13.71 -36.37 0.13
C SER A 66 13.30 -34.88 0.02
N TYR A 67 13.36 -34.30 -1.19
CA TYR A 67 12.91 -32.93 -1.40
C TYR A 67 11.38 -32.79 -1.30
N LEU A 68 10.63 -33.76 -1.80
CA LEU A 68 9.16 -33.79 -1.64
C LEU A 68 8.77 -33.93 -0.18
N ASP A 69 9.41 -34.83 0.57
CA ASP A 69 9.14 -35.04 2.00
C ASP A 69 9.47 -33.77 2.80
N TYR A 70 10.61 -33.15 2.50
CA TYR A 70 10.97 -31.84 3.09
C TYR A 70 9.95 -30.77 2.75
N ALA A 71 9.58 -30.63 1.47
CA ALA A 71 8.61 -29.65 1.00
C ALA A 71 7.25 -29.84 1.70
N MET A 72 6.76 -31.07 1.76
CA MET A 72 5.51 -31.42 2.45
C MET A 72 5.57 -31.11 3.94
N SER A 73 6.68 -31.46 4.60
CA SER A 73 6.89 -31.15 5.99
C SER A 73 6.87 -29.64 6.27
N VAL A 74 7.49 -28.83 5.39
CA VAL A 74 7.48 -27.37 5.53
C VAL A 74 6.12 -26.77 5.21
N ILE A 75 5.42 -27.26 4.20
CA ILE A 75 4.11 -26.75 3.77
C ILE A 75 3.06 -27.07 4.84
N VAL A 76 2.89 -28.35 5.17
CA VAL A 76 1.82 -28.80 6.06
C VAL A 76 2.19 -28.69 7.54
N GLY A 77 3.44 -29.02 7.88
CA GLY A 77 3.90 -29.09 9.27
C GLY A 77 4.47 -27.80 9.86
N ARG A 78 4.62 -26.71 9.08
CA ARG A 78 5.32 -25.51 9.58
C ARG A 78 4.76 -24.17 9.16
N ALA A 79 4.65 -23.92 7.83
CA ALA A 79 4.52 -22.56 7.32
C ALA A 79 3.08 -22.11 7.11
N LEU A 80 2.18 -23.00 6.67
CA LEU A 80 0.80 -22.66 6.37
C LEU A 80 -0.11 -22.91 7.57
N PRO A 81 -1.11 -22.01 7.79
CA PRO A 81 -2.14 -22.21 8.80
C PRO A 81 -3.20 -23.22 8.30
N ASP A 82 -3.84 -23.95 9.19
CA ASP A 82 -5.07 -24.69 8.89
C ASP A 82 -6.23 -23.67 8.75
N ALA A 83 -7.04 -23.83 7.70
CA ALA A 83 -8.13 -22.88 7.41
C ALA A 83 -9.24 -22.91 8.48
N ARG A 84 -9.38 -24.01 9.22
CA ARG A 84 -10.41 -24.22 10.25
C ARG A 84 -10.14 -23.40 11.50
N ASP A 85 -8.91 -23.44 12.04
CA ASP A 85 -8.53 -22.76 13.27
C ASP A 85 -7.55 -21.57 13.08
N GLY A 86 -7.06 -21.35 11.85
CA GLY A 86 -6.15 -20.26 11.51
C GLY A 86 -4.76 -20.37 12.13
N LEU A 87 -4.40 -21.51 12.70
CA LEU A 87 -3.17 -21.71 13.45
C LEU A 87 -2.15 -22.56 12.68
N LYS A 88 -0.89 -22.21 12.84
CA LYS A 88 0.22 -23.08 12.47
C LYS A 88 0.42 -24.12 13.57
N PRO A 89 1.07 -25.26 13.28
CA PRO A 89 1.30 -26.30 14.32
C PRO A 89 1.95 -25.80 15.60
N VAL A 90 2.93 -24.89 15.50
CA VAL A 90 3.61 -24.34 16.67
C VAL A 90 2.66 -23.52 17.57
N HIS A 91 1.79 -22.68 16.96
CA HIS A 91 0.79 -21.90 17.72
C HIS A 91 -0.17 -22.82 18.47
N ARG A 92 -0.68 -23.85 17.78
CA ARG A 92 -1.61 -24.84 18.33
C ARG A 92 -0.99 -25.59 19.49
N ARG A 93 0.26 -26.02 19.36
CA ARG A 93 1.02 -26.72 20.40
C ARG A 93 1.26 -25.87 21.64
N VAL A 94 1.58 -24.56 21.44
CA VAL A 94 1.76 -23.63 22.57
C VAL A 94 0.45 -23.46 23.34
N LEU A 95 -0.66 -23.17 22.67
CA LEU A 95 -1.96 -23.00 23.32
C LEU A 95 -2.46 -24.27 23.97
N PHE A 96 -2.27 -25.43 23.35
CA PHE A 96 -2.63 -26.72 23.91
C PHE A 96 -1.80 -27.07 25.17
N SER A 97 -0.49 -26.84 25.13
CA SER A 97 0.37 -27.01 26.30
C SER A 97 -0.05 -26.09 27.46
N MET A 98 -0.32 -24.80 27.19
CA MET A 98 -0.81 -23.88 28.22
C MET A 98 -2.15 -24.33 28.80
N HIS A 99 -3.06 -24.87 27.99
CA HIS A 99 -4.34 -25.41 28.43
C HIS A 99 -4.15 -26.63 29.35
N LYS A 100 -3.30 -27.60 28.95
CA LYS A 100 -3.00 -28.80 29.75
C LYS A 100 -2.33 -28.47 31.08
N GLN A 101 -1.54 -27.40 31.16
CA GLN A 101 -0.96 -26.89 32.41
C GLN A 101 -1.97 -26.11 33.26
N GLY A 102 -3.20 -25.91 32.80
CA GLY A 102 -4.21 -25.09 33.47
C GLY A 102 -3.86 -23.62 33.56
N ASN A 103 -3.03 -23.13 32.64
CA ASN A 103 -2.57 -21.75 32.59
C ASN A 103 -3.64 -20.83 31.90
N ALA A 104 -4.82 -20.72 32.54
CA ALA A 104 -5.97 -19.98 32.07
C ALA A 104 -5.84 -18.48 32.36
N TRP A 105 -6.62 -17.66 31.63
CA TRP A 105 -6.65 -16.19 31.71
C TRP A 105 -6.92 -15.63 33.13
N ASN A 106 -7.64 -16.38 33.95
CA ASN A 106 -7.99 -16.01 35.33
C ASN A 106 -7.05 -16.60 36.39
N LYS A 107 -5.96 -17.25 35.97
CA LYS A 107 -4.93 -17.80 36.84
C LYS A 107 -3.70 -16.89 36.92
N LYS A 108 -2.76 -17.23 37.80
CA LYS A 108 -1.48 -16.51 37.89
C LYS A 108 -0.66 -16.71 36.64
N TYR A 109 0.15 -15.71 36.32
CA TYR A 109 1.15 -15.83 35.25
C TYR A 109 2.16 -16.93 35.58
N VAL A 110 2.62 -17.60 34.54
CA VAL A 110 3.64 -18.68 34.61
C VAL A 110 4.87 -18.20 33.84
N LYS A 111 6.07 -18.53 34.32
CA LYS A 111 7.31 -18.22 33.62
C LYS A 111 7.27 -18.73 32.18
N SER A 112 7.62 -17.91 31.22
CA SER A 112 7.67 -18.29 29.80
C SER A 112 8.59 -19.49 29.58
N ALA A 113 9.65 -19.61 30.39
CA ALA A 113 10.56 -20.77 30.40
C ALA A 113 9.85 -22.11 30.65
N THR A 114 8.84 -22.13 31.54
CA THR A 114 8.06 -23.34 31.82
C THR A 114 7.20 -23.75 30.62
N ILE A 115 6.56 -22.77 29.97
CA ILE A 115 5.74 -23.00 28.78
C ILE A 115 6.62 -23.51 27.65
N VAL A 116 7.72 -22.81 27.34
CA VAL A 116 8.66 -23.18 26.26
C VAL A 116 9.24 -24.55 26.48
N GLY A 117 9.65 -24.87 27.73
CA GLY A 117 10.22 -26.16 28.08
C GLY A 117 9.22 -27.32 27.91
N ASP A 118 7.96 -27.13 28.31
CA ASP A 118 6.90 -28.15 28.16
C ASP A 118 6.56 -28.38 26.66
N VAL A 119 6.42 -27.31 25.90
CA VAL A 119 6.15 -27.41 24.46
C VAL A 119 7.29 -28.10 23.72
N MET A 120 8.54 -27.75 24.05
CA MET A 120 9.73 -28.34 23.43
C MET A 120 9.89 -29.82 23.79
N GLY A 121 9.63 -30.15 25.04
CA GLY A 121 9.81 -31.51 25.52
C GLY A 121 8.72 -32.48 25.06
N LYS A 122 7.48 -31.99 24.89
CA LYS A 122 6.33 -32.88 24.66
C LYS A 122 5.78 -32.81 23.24
N TYR A 123 5.83 -31.65 22.57
CA TYR A 123 5.07 -31.44 21.32
C TYR A 123 5.89 -30.95 20.14
N HIS A 124 6.90 -30.10 20.37
CA HIS A 124 7.58 -29.41 19.27
C HIS A 124 9.10 -29.61 19.32
N PRO A 125 9.67 -30.57 18.56
CA PRO A 125 11.08 -30.97 18.64
C PRO A 125 12.01 -29.99 17.89
N HIS A 126 11.89 -28.70 18.17
CA HIS A 126 12.70 -27.62 17.58
C HIS A 126 13.30 -26.74 18.68
N GLY A 127 14.17 -25.78 18.29
CA GLY A 127 14.84 -24.89 19.23
C GLY A 127 13.88 -24.04 20.07
N ASP A 128 14.25 -23.81 21.33
CA ASP A 128 13.53 -23.01 22.32
C ASP A 128 13.24 -21.58 21.82
N SER A 129 14.19 -20.98 21.07
CA SER A 129 14.02 -19.63 20.50
C SER A 129 12.80 -19.54 19.56
N ALA A 130 12.58 -20.52 18.69
CA ALA A 130 11.45 -20.49 17.75
C ALA A 130 10.10 -20.59 18.51
N ILE A 131 10.04 -21.35 19.58
CA ILE A 131 8.86 -21.49 20.44
C ILE A 131 8.62 -20.18 21.19
N TYR A 132 9.68 -19.61 21.77
CA TYR A 132 9.59 -18.35 22.51
C TYR A 132 9.18 -17.18 21.60
N ASP A 133 9.80 -17.04 20.42
CA ASP A 133 9.43 -16.01 19.44
C ASP A 133 7.96 -16.12 19.01
N THR A 134 7.45 -17.34 18.92
CA THR A 134 6.02 -17.59 18.64
C THR A 134 5.14 -17.12 19.80
N LEU A 135 5.52 -17.46 21.04
CA LEU A 135 4.82 -17.02 22.25
C LEU A 135 4.80 -15.49 22.35
N VAL A 136 5.95 -14.86 22.06
CA VAL A 136 6.11 -13.39 22.04
C VAL A 136 5.16 -12.76 21.04
N ARG A 137 5.14 -13.24 19.79
CA ARG A 137 4.24 -12.69 18.75
C ARG A 137 2.77 -12.83 19.12
N MET A 138 2.39 -13.91 19.78
CA MET A 138 1.01 -14.10 20.26
C MET A 138 0.63 -13.16 21.42
N ALA A 139 1.61 -12.57 22.11
CA ALA A 139 1.41 -11.62 23.20
C ALA A 139 1.50 -10.15 22.77
N GLN A 140 2.06 -9.86 21.58
CA GLN A 140 2.27 -8.49 21.10
C GLN A 140 0.98 -7.88 20.54
N PRO A 141 0.46 -6.76 21.10
CA PRO A 141 -0.78 -6.12 20.66
C PRO A 141 -0.65 -5.43 19.29
N PHE A 142 0.60 -5.19 18.83
CA PHE A 142 0.90 -4.64 17.51
C PHE A 142 1.17 -5.72 16.45
N SER A 143 1.30 -7.00 16.86
CA SER A 143 1.50 -8.14 15.94
C SER A 143 0.20 -8.87 15.63
N LEU A 144 -0.65 -9.10 16.64
CA LEU A 144 -1.97 -9.71 16.48
C LEU A 144 -3.08 -8.70 16.77
N ARG A 145 -4.13 -8.73 15.96
CA ARG A 145 -5.31 -7.88 16.18
C ARG A 145 -6.03 -8.22 17.50
N TYR A 146 -6.06 -9.52 17.83
CA TYR A 146 -6.55 -10.08 19.09
C TYR A 146 -5.48 -11.00 19.67
N PRO A 147 -4.65 -10.53 20.61
CA PRO A 147 -3.60 -11.33 21.24
C PRO A 147 -4.16 -12.60 21.87
N LEU A 148 -3.47 -13.73 21.67
CA LEU A 148 -3.86 -15.03 22.21
C LEU A 148 -3.16 -15.35 23.52
N VAL A 149 -2.10 -14.62 23.83
CA VAL A 149 -1.32 -14.74 25.06
C VAL A 149 -1.34 -13.39 25.77
N ASP A 150 -1.54 -13.43 27.09
CA ASP A 150 -1.41 -12.30 28.00
C ASP A 150 -0.03 -12.38 28.63
N GLY A 151 0.84 -11.41 28.28
CA GLY A 151 2.24 -11.38 28.71
C GLY A 151 2.51 -10.37 29.82
N GLN A 152 3.38 -10.74 30.75
CA GLN A 152 3.89 -9.83 31.78
C GLN A 152 5.41 -9.70 31.68
N GLY A 153 5.90 -8.47 31.52
CA GLY A 153 7.28 -8.14 31.28
C GLY A 153 7.51 -7.52 29.90
N ASN A 154 8.76 -7.48 29.44
CA ASN A 154 9.11 -6.92 28.15
C ASN A 154 8.98 -8.00 27.04
N PHE A 155 7.98 -7.84 26.18
CA PHE A 155 7.71 -8.66 25.00
C PHE A 155 8.12 -7.95 23.69
N GLY A 156 9.02 -6.95 23.76
CA GLY A 156 9.44 -6.17 22.60
C GLY A 156 8.58 -4.92 22.37
N SER A 157 9.01 -4.09 21.44
CA SER A 157 8.35 -2.82 21.09
C SER A 157 8.21 -2.64 19.57
N LEU A 158 7.45 -1.62 19.16
CA LEU A 158 7.37 -1.19 17.75
C LEU A 158 8.70 -0.60 17.24
N ASP A 159 9.61 -0.21 18.13
CA ASP A 159 10.96 0.24 17.80
C ASP A 159 11.90 -0.91 17.42
N GLY A 160 11.41 -2.15 17.57
CA GLY A 160 12.18 -3.34 17.26
C GLY A 160 13.07 -3.81 18.39
N ASP A 161 12.85 -3.31 19.60
CA ASP A 161 13.53 -3.84 20.77
C ASP A 161 13.22 -5.33 20.91
N PRO A 162 14.22 -6.17 21.13
CA PRO A 162 14.00 -7.58 21.34
C PRO A 162 13.27 -7.83 22.66
N PRO A 163 12.46 -8.90 22.76
CA PRO A 163 11.86 -9.29 24.00
C PRO A 163 12.95 -9.67 25.02
N ALA A 164 12.66 -9.49 26.30
CA ALA A 164 13.53 -10.00 27.35
C ALA A 164 13.63 -11.54 27.28
N ALA A 165 14.74 -12.12 27.73
CA ALA A 165 14.91 -13.56 27.70
C ALA A 165 13.76 -14.27 28.45
N TYR A 166 13.31 -15.42 27.96
CA TYR A 166 12.13 -16.18 28.46
C TYR A 166 12.16 -16.54 29.94
N ARG A 167 13.32 -16.48 30.59
CA ARG A 167 13.45 -16.68 32.06
C ARG A 167 12.96 -15.49 32.88
N TYR A 168 12.85 -14.31 32.27
CA TYR A 168 12.39 -13.08 32.92
C TYR A 168 10.92 -12.76 32.65
N THR A 169 10.40 -13.17 31.49
CA THR A 169 9.00 -12.94 31.13
C THR A 169 8.07 -14.00 31.71
N GLU A 170 6.83 -13.62 31.89
CA GLU A 170 5.75 -14.50 32.34
C GLU A 170 4.56 -14.36 31.37
N ALA A 171 3.80 -15.45 31.24
CA ALA A 171 2.67 -15.48 30.32
C ALA A 171 1.52 -16.35 30.84
N ARG A 172 0.31 -16.05 30.38
CA ARG A 172 -0.89 -16.88 30.54
C ARG A 172 -1.74 -16.76 29.26
N MET A 173 -2.71 -17.63 29.08
CA MET A 173 -3.62 -17.49 27.95
C MET A 173 -4.45 -16.23 28.07
N ALA A 174 -4.67 -15.53 26.97
CA ALA A 174 -5.65 -14.46 26.89
C ALA A 174 -7.08 -15.04 26.95
N LYS A 175 -8.06 -14.22 27.34
CA LYS A 175 -9.46 -14.66 27.47
C LYS A 175 -10.00 -15.21 26.14
N ILE A 176 -9.70 -14.57 25.03
CA ILE A 176 -10.13 -15.01 23.68
C ILE A 176 -9.51 -16.35 23.28
N ALA A 177 -8.27 -16.67 23.70
CA ALA A 177 -7.63 -17.95 23.40
C ALA A 177 -8.39 -19.13 24.03
N HIS A 178 -9.11 -18.90 25.12
CA HIS A 178 -9.96 -19.92 25.74
C HIS A 178 -11.10 -20.37 24.79
N SER A 179 -11.64 -19.42 24.00
CA SER A 179 -12.69 -19.72 23.02
C SER A 179 -12.19 -20.58 21.84
N LEU A 180 -10.88 -20.68 21.63
CA LEU A 180 -10.29 -21.60 20.64
C LEU A 180 -10.19 -23.03 21.16
N LEU A 181 -10.16 -23.23 22.49
CA LEU A 181 -9.94 -24.52 23.14
C LEU A 181 -11.20 -25.07 23.83
N THR A 182 -12.30 -24.30 23.82
CA THR A 182 -13.54 -24.70 24.45
C THR A 182 -14.03 -26.03 23.87
N ASP A 183 -14.44 -26.93 24.74
CA ASP A 183 -14.96 -28.26 24.41
C ASP A 183 -13.91 -29.25 23.83
N ILE A 184 -12.61 -28.98 23.91
CA ILE A 184 -11.56 -29.86 23.38
C ILE A 184 -11.55 -31.24 24.07
N GLU A 185 -12.06 -31.30 25.30
CA GLU A 185 -12.12 -32.53 26.11
C GLU A 185 -13.35 -33.41 25.78
N LYS A 186 -14.25 -32.89 24.91
CA LYS A 186 -15.48 -33.57 24.53
C LYS A 186 -15.38 -34.28 23.15
N GLU A 187 -14.22 -34.76 22.80
CA GLU A 187 -13.96 -35.50 21.52
C GLU A 187 -14.36 -34.72 20.26
N THR A 188 -14.33 -33.40 20.33
CA THR A 188 -14.78 -32.51 19.25
C THR A 188 -13.84 -32.48 18.05
N VAL A 189 -12.57 -32.80 18.27
CA VAL A 189 -11.51 -32.83 17.27
C VAL A 189 -10.67 -34.09 17.38
N ASP A 190 -9.96 -34.43 16.30
CA ASP A 190 -9.08 -35.59 16.28
C ASP A 190 -7.73 -35.27 16.92
N PHE A 191 -7.17 -36.25 17.58
CA PHE A 191 -5.85 -36.23 18.17
C PHE A 191 -4.91 -37.14 17.38
N ALA A 192 -3.66 -36.72 17.25
CA ALA A 192 -2.59 -37.51 16.66
C ALA A 192 -1.45 -37.67 17.66
N PRO A 193 -0.65 -38.75 17.56
CA PRO A 193 0.53 -38.91 18.38
C PRO A 193 1.54 -37.78 18.05
N ASN A 194 2.23 -37.30 19.09
CA ASN A 194 3.34 -36.39 18.95
C ASN A 194 4.54 -37.02 18.22
N TYR A 195 5.64 -36.28 18.08
CA TYR A 195 6.84 -36.69 17.34
C TYR A 195 7.50 -38.01 17.83
N ASP A 196 7.31 -38.41 19.10
CA ASP A 196 7.88 -39.62 19.71
C ASP A 196 6.82 -40.66 20.14
N GLY A 197 5.54 -40.37 19.92
CA GLY A 197 4.42 -41.21 20.29
C GLY A 197 4.07 -41.25 21.77
N SER A 198 4.74 -40.47 22.61
CA SER A 198 4.55 -40.45 24.07
C SER A 198 3.32 -39.67 24.53
N GLN A 199 2.88 -38.72 23.71
CA GLN A 199 1.75 -37.82 24.00
C GLN A 199 0.81 -37.72 22.78
N GLN A 200 -0.40 -37.23 23.04
CA GLN A 200 -1.37 -36.91 21.99
C GLN A 200 -1.50 -35.39 21.85
N GLU A 201 -1.53 -34.91 20.64
CA GLU A 201 -1.77 -33.53 20.32
C GLU A 201 -2.97 -33.34 19.38
N PRO A 202 -3.76 -32.24 19.47
CA PRO A 202 -4.89 -32.04 18.61
C PRO A 202 -4.42 -31.67 17.19
N THR A 203 -5.07 -32.26 16.18
CA THR A 203 -4.79 -31.93 14.77
C THR A 203 -5.29 -30.54 14.39
N VAL A 204 -6.35 -30.08 15.06
CA VAL A 204 -6.99 -28.76 14.92
C VAL A 204 -7.68 -28.42 16.24
N LEU A 205 -7.87 -27.11 16.52
CA LEU A 205 -8.62 -26.69 17.72
C LEU A 205 -10.13 -26.53 17.41
N PRO A 206 -11.02 -26.81 18.39
CA PRO A 206 -12.48 -26.65 18.25
C PRO A 206 -12.92 -25.20 18.30
N THR A 207 -12.24 -24.29 17.63
CA THR A 207 -12.36 -22.85 17.73
C THR A 207 -13.77 -22.32 17.51
N ARG A 208 -14.21 -21.38 18.35
CA ARG A 208 -15.44 -20.59 18.17
C ARG A 208 -15.16 -19.26 17.45
N VAL A 209 -13.90 -18.93 17.18
CA VAL A 209 -13.44 -17.69 16.58
C VAL A 209 -12.87 -18.00 15.19
N PRO A 210 -13.24 -17.29 14.12
CA PRO A 210 -12.69 -17.44 12.77
C PRO A 210 -11.27 -16.84 12.69
N ASN A 211 -10.35 -17.45 13.44
CA ASN A 211 -9.03 -16.90 13.78
C ASN A 211 -8.15 -16.71 12.54
N LEU A 212 -8.35 -17.48 11.45
CA LEU A 212 -7.62 -17.26 10.20
C LEU A 212 -7.81 -15.83 9.66
N LEU A 213 -9.04 -15.32 9.68
CA LEU A 213 -9.36 -13.97 9.23
C LEU A 213 -9.08 -12.93 10.31
N VAL A 214 -9.48 -13.22 11.56
CA VAL A 214 -9.42 -12.26 12.68
C VAL A 214 -7.99 -11.85 13.01
N ASN A 215 -7.05 -12.80 13.11
CA ASN A 215 -5.65 -12.51 13.39
C ASN A 215 -4.75 -12.59 12.15
N GLY A 216 -5.27 -13.11 11.05
CA GLY A 216 -4.47 -13.32 9.85
C GLY A 216 -3.37 -14.37 10.03
N SER A 217 -2.55 -14.54 9.01
CA SER A 217 -1.35 -15.39 9.07
C SER A 217 -0.37 -15.00 7.97
N SER A 218 0.92 -14.96 8.27
CA SER A 218 1.97 -14.78 7.29
C SER A 218 2.98 -15.92 7.37
N GLY A 219 3.46 -16.42 6.24
CA GLY A 219 4.43 -17.52 6.21
C GLY A 219 4.96 -17.81 4.83
N ILE A 220 6.20 -18.32 4.78
CA ILE A 220 6.88 -18.71 3.54
C ILE A 220 7.14 -20.20 3.61
N ALA A 221 6.60 -20.94 2.65
CA ALA A 221 6.82 -22.37 2.45
C ALA A 221 7.63 -22.62 1.18
N VAL A 222 7.86 -23.88 0.85
CA VAL A 222 8.53 -24.25 -0.40
C VAL A 222 7.59 -24.03 -1.57
N GLY A 223 7.94 -23.12 -2.47
CA GLY A 223 7.16 -22.82 -3.68
C GLY A 223 5.89 -22.01 -3.47
N MET A 224 5.51 -21.68 -2.23
CA MET A 224 4.31 -20.90 -1.92
C MET A 224 4.46 -20.08 -0.65
N ALA A 225 3.62 -19.06 -0.52
CA ALA A 225 3.58 -18.22 0.67
C ALA A 225 2.13 -17.93 1.06
N THR A 226 1.89 -17.64 2.31
CA THR A 226 0.62 -17.12 2.82
C THR A 226 0.81 -15.74 3.41
N ASN A 227 -0.14 -14.85 3.19
CA ASN A 227 -0.18 -13.52 3.80
C ASN A 227 -1.64 -13.08 3.92
N VAL A 228 -2.32 -13.59 4.93
CA VAL A 228 -3.72 -13.27 5.24
C VAL A 228 -3.73 -12.07 6.18
N PRO A 229 -4.37 -10.96 5.82
CA PRO A 229 -4.46 -9.80 6.69
C PRO A 229 -5.41 -10.05 7.87
N PRO A 230 -5.21 -9.40 9.01
CA PRO A 230 -6.14 -9.44 10.13
C PRO A 230 -7.41 -8.63 9.82
N HIS A 231 -8.52 -8.98 10.51
CA HIS A 231 -9.84 -8.34 10.35
C HIS A 231 -10.50 -8.09 11.70
N ASN A 232 -11.47 -7.17 11.71
CA ASN A 232 -12.30 -6.94 12.88
C ASN A 232 -13.17 -8.17 13.20
N LEU A 233 -13.20 -8.56 14.48
CA LEU A 233 -13.92 -9.75 14.94
C LEU A 233 -15.43 -9.60 14.71
N GLY A 234 -16.01 -8.46 15.12
CA GLY A 234 -17.46 -8.22 15.00
C GLY A 234 -17.91 -8.28 13.55
N GLU A 235 -17.19 -7.62 12.65
CA GLU A 235 -17.47 -7.62 11.20
C GLU A 235 -17.33 -9.03 10.59
N THR A 236 -16.31 -9.78 11.00
CA THR A 236 -16.10 -11.15 10.51
C THR A 236 -17.21 -12.08 10.98
N LEU A 237 -17.67 -11.94 12.22
CA LEU A 237 -18.78 -12.72 12.75
C LEU A 237 -20.11 -12.33 12.10
N ASP A 238 -20.34 -11.05 11.80
CA ASP A 238 -21.53 -10.61 11.06
C ASP A 238 -21.56 -11.21 9.64
N ALA A 239 -20.40 -11.26 8.98
CA ALA A 239 -20.30 -11.93 7.67
C ALA A 239 -20.56 -13.45 7.80
N CYS A 240 -20.10 -14.12 8.87
CA CYS A 240 -20.43 -15.52 9.16
C CYS A 240 -21.93 -15.71 9.39
N LEU A 241 -22.56 -14.88 10.19
CA LEU A 241 -24.00 -14.92 10.49
C LEU A 241 -24.84 -14.72 9.22
N HIS A 242 -24.45 -13.73 8.40
CA HIS A 242 -25.13 -13.51 7.13
C HIS A 242 -24.98 -14.71 6.18
N LEU A 243 -23.80 -15.34 6.12
CA LEU A 243 -23.56 -16.50 5.27
C LEU A 243 -24.32 -17.76 5.78
N LEU A 244 -24.57 -17.88 7.09
CA LEU A 244 -25.40 -18.93 7.67
C LEU A 244 -26.88 -18.77 7.26
N ASP A 245 -27.36 -17.53 7.15
CA ASP A 245 -28.75 -17.22 6.72
C ASP A 245 -28.90 -17.30 5.19
N HIS A 246 -27.85 -16.91 4.46
CA HIS A 246 -27.83 -16.83 3.00
C HIS A 246 -26.59 -17.55 2.42
N PRO A 247 -26.63 -18.88 2.30
CA PRO A 247 -25.49 -19.69 1.84
C PRO A 247 -24.98 -19.32 0.43
N ASP A 248 -25.88 -18.78 -0.41
CA ASP A 248 -25.58 -18.36 -1.77
C ASP A 248 -25.06 -16.93 -1.89
N ALA A 249 -24.94 -16.20 -0.77
CA ALA A 249 -24.44 -14.83 -0.77
C ALA A 249 -23.12 -14.70 -1.55
N ASP A 250 -23.03 -13.69 -2.40
CA ASP A 250 -21.82 -13.37 -3.16
C ASP A 250 -20.82 -12.57 -2.30
N THR A 251 -19.60 -12.38 -2.81
CA THR A 251 -18.56 -11.63 -2.11
C THR A 251 -18.97 -10.18 -1.85
N SER A 252 -19.74 -9.56 -2.76
CA SER A 252 -20.19 -8.17 -2.61
C SER A 252 -21.19 -8.02 -1.45
N ALA A 253 -22.06 -9.01 -1.23
CA ALA A 253 -22.96 -9.05 -0.08
C ALA A 253 -22.18 -9.19 1.23
N LEU A 254 -21.16 -10.07 1.27
CA LEU A 254 -20.30 -10.26 2.43
C LEU A 254 -19.47 -9.00 2.76
N MET A 255 -19.02 -8.26 1.75
CA MET A 255 -18.27 -7.02 1.93
C MET A 255 -19.08 -5.89 2.58
N ARG A 256 -20.39 -5.96 2.62
CA ARG A 256 -21.22 -5.00 3.39
C ARG A 256 -21.03 -5.14 4.90
N TYR A 257 -20.70 -6.36 5.35
CA TYR A 257 -20.45 -6.68 6.75
C TYR A 257 -18.95 -6.67 7.08
N LEU A 258 -18.10 -7.10 6.13
CA LEU A 258 -16.65 -7.14 6.26
C LEU A 258 -16.01 -6.30 5.14
N PRO A 259 -15.92 -4.97 5.28
CA PRO A 259 -15.49 -4.06 4.21
C PRO A 259 -14.01 -4.23 3.85
N GLY A 260 -13.18 -4.71 4.78
CA GLY A 260 -11.76 -4.90 4.54
C GLY A 260 -10.95 -5.29 5.77
N PRO A 261 -9.63 -5.44 5.61
CA PRO A 261 -8.71 -5.71 6.70
C PRO A 261 -8.78 -4.67 7.81
N ASP A 262 -8.44 -5.08 9.04
CA ASP A 262 -8.37 -4.24 10.22
C ASP A 262 -7.07 -4.53 10.98
N PHE A 263 -6.06 -3.68 10.79
CA PHE A 263 -4.72 -3.90 11.33
C PHE A 263 -4.62 -3.47 12.79
N PRO A 264 -3.82 -4.18 13.62
CA PRO A 264 -3.64 -3.85 15.03
C PRO A 264 -3.05 -2.45 15.25
N THR A 265 -2.26 -1.95 14.31
CA THR A 265 -1.62 -0.63 14.36
C THR A 265 -2.49 0.49 13.76
N GLY A 266 -3.73 0.22 13.36
CA GLY A 266 -4.61 1.19 12.72
C GLY A 266 -4.19 1.50 11.29
N ALA A 267 -3.84 2.75 11.01
CA ALA A 267 -3.45 3.28 9.71
C ALA A 267 -4.59 3.34 8.66
N LEU A 268 -4.28 3.78 7.45
CA LEU A 268 -5.24 4.01 6.37
C LEU A 268 -5.01 3.01 5.25
N ILE A 269 -6.09 2.41 4.71
CA ILE A 269 -6.03 1.66 3.45
C ILE A 269 -6.44 2.60 2.32
N ASN A 270 -5.52 2.80 1.36
CA ASN A 270 -5.71 3.70 0.24
C ASN A 270 -6.32 2.96 -0.95
N GLY A 271 -7.64 3.05 -1.08
CA GLY A 271 -8.45 2.46 -2.15
C GLY A 271 -8.94 1.03 -1.89
N ALA A 272 -10.22 0.79 -2.15
CA ALA A 272 -10.91 -0.49 -1.88
C ALA A 272 -10.74 -1.56 -2.98
N LYS A 273 -10.22 -1.20 -4.18
CA LYS A 273 -10.13 -2.12 -5.33
C LYS A 273 -9.34 -3.38 -5.03
N GLY A 274 -8.17 -3.24 -4.37
CA GLY A 274 -7.33 -4.39 -4.03
C GLY A 274 -7.92 -5.31 -2.97
N ILE A 275 -8.80 -4.79 -2.10
CA ILE A 275 -9.55 -5.59 -1.12
C ILE A 275 -10.55 -6.48 -1.86
N ARG A 276 -11.34 -5.92 -2.78
CA ARG A 276 -12.32 -6.66 -3.57
C ARG A 276 -11.67 -7.77 -4.37
N GLU A 277 -10.57 -7.46 -5.07
CA GLU A 277 -9.80 -8.46 -5.81
C GLU A 277 -9.31 -9.60 -4.91
N ALA A 278 -8.79 -9.27 -3.71
CA ALA A 278 -8.34 -10.26 -2.74
C ALA A 278 -9.47 -11.15 -2.23
N TYR A 279 -10.65 -10.60 -1.98
CA TYR A 279 -11.79 -11.34 -1.45
C TYR A 279 -12.45 -12.23 -2.50
N GLU A 280 -12.41 -11.84 -3.78
CA GLU A 280 -12.91 -12.65 -4.89
C GLU A 280 -11.96 -13.77 -5.30
N THR A 281 -10.65 -13.47 -5.38
CA THR A 281 -9.64 -14.36 -5.97
C THR A 281 -8.69 -15.01 -4.97
N GLY A 282 -8.69 -14.56 -3.73
CA GLY A 282 -7.69 -14.92 -2.71
C GLY A 282 -6.37 -14.15 -2.83
N ARG A 283 -6.19 -13.30 -3.86
CA ARG A 283 -4.99 -12.48 -4.07
C ARG A 283 -5.35 -11.05 -4.38
N GLY A 284 -4.61 -10.10 -3.79
CA GLY A 284 -4.78 -8.69 -4.06
C GLY A 284 -3.64 -7.86 -3.52
N ARG A 285 -3.63 -6.58 -3.88
CA ARG A 285 -2.64 -5.61 -3.37
C ARG A 285 -3.37 -4.42 -2.78
N ILE A 286 -3.07 -4.11 -1.54
CA ILE A 286 -3.57 -2.91 -0.87
C ILE A 286 -2.40 -2.02 -0.48
N TYR A 287 -2.65 -0.71 -0.47
CA TYR A 287 -1.68 0.28 0.00
C TYR A 287 -2.09 0.68 1.42
N ILE A 288 -1.18 0.49 2.37
CA ILE A 288 -1.37 0.92 3.76
C ILE A 288 -0.54 2.17 3.95
N ARG A 289 -1.19 3.25 4.37
CA ARG A 289 -0.58 4.56 4.60
C ARG A 289 -0.68 4.92 6.07
N ALA A 290 0.38 5.49 6.62
CA ALA A 290 0.39 6.05 7.96
C ALA A 290 -0.72 7.10 8.12
N LYS A 291 -1.31 7.19 9.30
CA LYS A 291 -2.23 8.26 9.64
C LYS A 291 -1.41 9.44 10.15
N THR A 292 -1.62 10.58 9.53
CA THR A 292 -0.85 11.80 9.79
C THR A 292 -1.76 13.01 9.87
N HIS A 293 -1.35 14.02 10.63
CA HIS A 293 -1.96 15.34 10.59
C HIS A 293 -0.87 16.41 10.59
N ILE A 294 -1.24 17.62 10.19
CA ILE A 294 -0.34 18.76 10.11
C ILE A 294 -0.71 19.72 11.20
N GLU A 295 0.24 20.04 12.07
CA GLU A 295 0.13 21.10 13.07
C GLU A 295 0.80 22.36 12.52
N THR A 296 0.13 23.50 12.63
CA THR A 296 0.69 24.79 12.24
C THR A 296 0.85 25.65 13.49
N ASP A 297 2.04 26.19 13.71
CA ASP A 297 2.30 27.11 14.80
C ASP A 297 1.82 28.52 14.40
N ASP A 298 0.76 28.98 15.05
CA ASP A 298 0.13 30.27 14.78
C ASP A 298 1.06 31.48 14.99
N SER A 299 2.13 31.31 15.77
CA SER A 299 3.05 32.41 16.08
C SER A 299 4.07 32.72 14.98
N ASN A 300 4.47 31.67 14.23
CA ASN A 300 5.54 31.78 13.25
C ASN A 300 5.22 31.15 11.88
N GLY A 301 4.02 30.56 11.73
CA GLY A 301 3.57 29.89 10.51
C GLY A 301 4.36 28.62 10.15
N LYS A 302 5.13 28.07 11.10
CA LYS A 302 5.90 26.84 10.92
C LYS A 302 4.97 25.62 10.92
N GLN A 303 5.07 24.78 9.91
CA GLN A 303 4.31 23.54 9.84
C GLN A 303 5.12 22.35 10.37
N THR A 304 4.41 21.43 10.99
CA THR A 304 4.96 20.19 11.55
C THR A 304 4.06 19.03 11.15
N ILE A 305 4.66 17.98 10.57
CA ILE A 305 3.93 16.74 10.25
C ILE A 305 4.03 15.83 11.46
N VAL A 306 2.88 15.41 11.97
CA VAL A 306 2.76 14.44 13.08
C VAL A 306 2.21 13.13 12.55
N VAL A 307 2.85 12.03 12.90
CA VAL A 307 2.44 10.67 12.54
C VAL A 307 1.87 10.00 13.78
N ASP A 308 0.57 9.66 13.74
CA ASP A 308 -0.18 9.07 14.84
C ASP A 308 -0.24 7.55 14.77
N GLU A 309 -0.31 6.99 13.56
CA GLU A 309 -0.41 5.55 13.34
C GLU A 309 0.51 5.12 12.19
N LEU A 310 1.15 3.97 12.34
CA LEU A 310 2.09 3.41 11.37
C LEU A 310 1.47 2.24 10.60
N PRO A 311 1.89 2.01 9.35
CA PRO A 311 1.50 0.83 8.61
C PRO A 311 1.93 -0.45 9.34
N TYR A 312 1.11 -1.50 9.21
CA TYR A 312 1.34 -2.78 9.86
C TYR A 312 2.70 -3.39 9.53
N GLN A 313 3.39 -3.90 10.56
CA GLN A 313 4.73 -4.49 10.49
C GLN A 313 5.86 -3.51 10.13
N VAL A 314 5.66 -2.22 10.20
CA VAL A 314 6.71 -1.21 10.05
C VAL A 314 7.39 -0.98 11.40
N ASN A 315 8.72 -1.00 11.39
CA ASN A 315 9.55 -0.65 12.54
C ASN A 315 9.75 0.86 12.60
N LYS A 316 9.35 1.49 13.72
CA LYS A 316 9.38 2.94 13.90
C LYS A 316 10.80 3.52 13.89
N ALA A 317 11.73 2.91 14.60
CA ALA A 317 13.12 3.40 14.69
C ALA A 317 13.83 3.32 13.33
N ASN A 318 13.63 2.23 12.57
CA ASN A 318 14.18 2.08 11.23
C ASN A 318 13.58 3.11 10.25
N LEU A 319 12.30 3.42 10.39
CA LEU A 319 11.62 4.43 9.59
C LEU A 319 12.20 5.83 9.86
N LEU A 320 12.35 6.22 11.12
CA LEU A 320 13.01 7.49 11.51
C LEU A 320 14.43 7.58 10.97
N GLY A 321 15.21 6.51 11.12
CA GLY A 321 16.56 6.40 10.55
C GLY A 321 16.58 6.60 9.03
N LYS A 322 15.62 6.00 8.31
CA LYS A 322 15.51 6.16 6.85
C LYS A 322 15.13 7.57 6.44
N ILE A 323 14.23 8.22 7.15
CA ILE A 323 13.88 9.63 6.91
C ILE A 323 15.13 10.51 7.10
N ALA A 324 15.86 10.33 8.21
CA ALA A 324 17.09 11.07 8.48
C ALA A 324 18.17 10.86 7.39
N GLU A 325 18.29 9.64 6.85
CA GLU A 325 19.18 9.33 5.73
C GLU A 325 18.80 10.11 4.47
N LEU A 326 17.50 10.11 4.08
CA LEU A 326 17.01 10.82 2.90
C LEU A 326 17.21 12.35 3.01
N VAL A 327 17.04 12.91 4.20
CA VAL A 327 17.34 14.32 4.48
C VAL A 327 18.83 14.60 4.31
N LYS A 328 19.71 13.76 4.87
CA LYS A 328 21.16 13.88 4.74
C LYS A 328 21.64 13.75 3.29
N GLU A 329 21.01 12.88 2.52
CA GLU A 329 21.28 12.67 1.09
C GLU A 329 20.67 13.78 0.20
N LYS A 330 19.94 14.74 0.78
CA LYS A 330 19.20 15.81 0.08
C LYS A 330 18.19 15.26 -0.96
N LYS A 331 17.63 14.09 -0.72
CA LYS A 331 16.52 13.55 -1.51
C LYS A 331 15.17 14.12 -1.06
N ILE A 332 15.09 14.51 0.20
CA ILE A 332 13.99 15.29 0.77
C ILE A 332 14.64 16.52 1.41
N ASP A 333 14.24 17.70 0.98
CA ASP A 333 14.62 18.96 1.61
C ASP A 333 13.45 19.51 2.45
N GLY A 334 13.70 20.52 3.24
CA GLY A 334 12.67 21.21 4.03
C GLY A 334 12.44 20.65 5.44
N ILE A 335 13.01 19.50 5.82
CA ILE A 335 12.92 18.93 7.18
C ILE A 335 14.04 19.48 8.04
N THR A 336 13.69 20.07 9.22
CA THR A 336 14.66 20.67 10.16
C THR A 336 14.96 19.75 11.35
N ALA A 337 13.98 19.02 11.86
CA ALA A 337 14.16 18.11 13.00
C ALA A 337 13.24 16.90 12.90
N LEU A 338 13.68 15.79 13.48
CA LEU A 338 12.90 14.56 13.64
C LEU A 338 12.91 14.21 15.12
N ARG A 339 11.74 14.03 15.72
CA ARG A 339 11.59 13.64 17.12
C ARG A 339 10.63 12.47 17.25
N ASP A 340 10.88 11.62 18.21
CA ASP A 340 9.97 10.58 18.65
C ASP A 340 9.42 10.99 20.03
N GLU A 341 8.15 11.32 20.05
CA GLU A 341 7.40 11.70 21.24
C GLU A 341 6.40 10.62 21.65
N SER A 342 6.56 9.40 21.10
CA SER A 342 5.68 8.28 21.40
C SER A 342 5.81 7.86 22.87
N ASP A 343 4.67 7.55 23.48
CA ASP A 343 4.59 7.09 24.86
C ASP A 343 3.71 5.82 25.00
N LYS A 344 3.29 5.50 26.22
CA LYS A 344 2.41 4.37 26.51
C LYS A 344 1.00 4.51 25.92
N ASP A 345 0.58 5.73 25.61
CA ASP A 345 -0.79 6.05 25.15
C ASP A 345 -0.87 6.03 23.61
N GLY A 346 0.27 6.16 22.90
CA GLY A 346 0.27 6.07 21.46
C GLY A 346 1.59 6.43 20.77
N ILE A 347 1.55 6.34 19.43
CA ILE A 347 2.64 6.77 18.56
C ILE A 347 2.50 8.27 18.32
N ARG A 348 3.60 9.00 18.45
CA ARG A 348 3.71 10.40 18.05
C ARG A 348 5.11 10.66 17.48
N MET A 349 5.25 10.51 16.16
CA MET A 349 6.47 10.89 15.45
C MET A 349 6.30 12.30 14.91
N VAL A 350 7.22 13.19 15.24
CA VAL A 350 7.17 14.62 14.92
C VAL A 350 8.23 14.94 13.89
N ILE A 351 7.83 15.49 12.75
CA ILE A 351 8.69 15.90 11.64
C ILE A 351 8.53 17.41 11.46
N GLU A 352 9.50 18.18 11.94
CA GLU A 352 9.47 19.64 11.86
C GLU A 352 9.97 20.12 10.50
N LEU A 353 9.23 21.04 9.90
CA LEU A 353 9.57 21.60 8.60
C LEU A 353 10.28 22.95 8.70
N ARG A 354 10.95 23.35 7.64
CA ARG A 354 11.49 24.69 7.47
C ARG A 354 10.33 25.66 7.24
N ARG A 355 10.45 26.88 7.72
CA ARG A 355 9.46 27.94 7.47
C ARG A 355 9.30 28.17 5.95
N GLY A 356 8.06 28.22 5.48
CA GLY A 356 7.71 28.43 4.06
C GLY A 356 7.66 27.16 3.22
N GLU A 357 7.93 25.98 3.79
CA GLU A 357 7.76 24.71 3.11
C GLU A 357 6.29 24.24 3.16
N VAL A 358 5.83 23.59 2.10
CA VAL A 358 4.47 23.04 2.02
C VAL A 358 4.48 21.61 2.57
N ALA A 359 3.82 21.42 3.72
CA ALA A 359 3.83 20.12 4.41
C ALA A 359 3.28 18.97 3.57
N GLU A 360 2.26 19.22 2.74
CA GLU A 360 1.64 18.19 1.89
C GLU A 360 2.62 17.63 0.85
N VAL A 361 3.43 18.48 0.23
CA VAL A 361 4.46 18.08 -0.74
C VAL A 361 5.51 17.21 -0.08
N ILE A 362 6.00 17.62 1.10
CA ILE A 362 6.99 16.83 1.85
C ILE A 362 6.38 15.51 2.32
N LEU A 363 5.15 15.51 2.79
CA LEU A 363 4.42 14.31 3.20
C LEU A 363 4.23 13.33 2.02
N ASN A 364 3.90 13.84 0.85
CA ASN A 364 3.77 13.02 -0.36
C ASN A 364 5.10 12.38 -0.77
N ASN A 365 6.20 13.14 -0.69
CA ASN A 365 7.55 12.60 -0.89
C ASN A 365 7.91 11.53 0.15
N LEU A 366 7.53 11.71 1.40
CA LEU A 366 7.72 10.73 2.47
C LEU A 366 6.92 9.45 2.20
N PHE A 367 5.68 9.52 1.72
CA PHE A 367 4.89 8.36 1.32
C PHE A 367 5.50 7.58 0.15
N GLN A 368 6.14 8.27 -0.77
CA GLN A 368 6.77 7.63 -1.93
C GLN A 368 8.14 7.01 -1.61
N LEU A 369 8.93 7.65 -0.78
CA LEU A 369 10.33 7.29 -0.55
C LEU A 369 10.56 6.48 0.73
N THR A 370 9.56 6.33 1.59
CA THR A 370 9.68 5.67 2.89
C THR A 370 8.57 4.65 3.16
N GLN A 371 8.68 3.94 4.28
CA GLN A 371 7.67 3.00 4.76
C GLN A 371 6.45 3.67 5.43
N LEU A 372 6.29 5.00 5.35
CA LEU A 372 5.03 5.65 5.72
C LEU A 372 3.87 5.22 4.80
N GLN A 373 4.18 4.72 3.60
CA GLN A 373 3.26 3.96 2.77
C GLN A 373 3.92 2.66 2.34
N ILE A 374 3.21 1.55 2.53
CA ILE A 374 3.66 0.22 2.10
C ILE A 374 2.63 -0.46 1.22
N VAL A 375 3.10 -1.41 0.42
CA VAL A 375 2.22 -2.31 -0.33
C VAL A 375 2.09 -3.61 0.45
N PHE A 376 0.88 -3.95 0.87
CA PHE A 376 0.57 -5.22 1.48
C PHE A 376 -0.02 -6.16 0.43
N GLY A 377 0.74 -7.20 0.07
CA GLY A 377 0.29 -8.24 -0.88
C GLY A 377 -0.54 -9.28 -0.15
N ILE A 378 -1.85 -9.29 -0.36
CA ILE A 378 -2.75 -10.30 0.20
C ILE A 378 -2.59 -11.61 -0.57
N ASN A 379 -2.44 -12.72 0.15
CA ASN A 379 -2.41 -14.08 -0.38
C ASN A 379 -3.05 -15.03 0.63
N MET A 380 -4.32 -15.36 0.42
CA MET A 380 -5.13 -16.14 1.35
C MET A 380 -4.92 -17.65 1.16
N MET A 381 -3.65 -18.07 1.27
CA MET A 381 -3.26 -19.48 1.16
C MET A 381 -3.36 -20.16 2.53
N ALA A 382 -4.13 -21.25 2.64
CA ALA A 382 -4.27 -22.03 3.87
C ALA A 382 -4.44 -23.52 3.57
N LEU A 383 -4.34 -24.37 4.59
CA LEU A 383 -4.57 -25.81 4.48
C LEU A 383 -6.05 -26.13 4.64
N VAL A 384 -6.60 -26.83 3.66
CA VAL A 384 -7.96 -27.39 3.70
C VAL A 384 -7.84 -28.90 3.51
N GLY A 385 -8.22 -29.68 4.52
CA GLY A 385 -8.04 -31.13 4.48
C GLY A 385 -6.59 -31.58 4.26
N GLY A 386 -5.62 -30.84 4.81
CA GLY A 386 -4.19 -31.13 4.67
C GLY A 386 -3.57 -30.70 3.33
N GLN A 387 -4.33 -30.08 2.43
CA GLN A 387 -3.85 -29.60 1.13
C GLN A 387 -3.80 -28.07 1.10
N PRO A 388 -2.73 -27.45 0.56
CA PRO A 388 -2.66 -26.00 0.39
C PRO A 388 -3.65 -25.53 -0.69
N ARG A 389 -4.51 -24.60 -0.35
CA ARG A 389 -5.49 -23.99 -1.24
C ARG A 389 -5.48 -22.49 -1.10
N LEU A 390 -5.66 -21.81 -2.22
CA LEU A 390 -5.93 -20.38 -2.25
C LEU A 390 -7.43 -20.20 -2.03
N LEU A 391 -7.81 -19.40 -1.02
CA LEU A 391 -9.19 -19.24 -0.59
C LEU A 391 -9.70 -17.84 -0.95
N SER A 392 -10.91 -17.75 -1.47
CA SER A 392 -11.70 -16.53 -1.46
C SER A 392 -12.22 -16.24 -0.04
N LEU A 393 -12.74 -15.02 0.20
CA LEU A 393 -13.38 -14.70 1.47
C LEU A 393 -14.52 -15.67 1.80
N LYS A 394 -15.40 -15.90 0.84
CA LYS A 394 -16.53 -16.83 0.99
C LYS A 394 -16.07 -18.23 1.37
N GLU A 395 -15.08 -18.79 0.67
CA GLU A 395 -14.55 -20.11 0.97
C GLU A 395 -13.92 -20.20 2.36
N ALA A 396 -13.18 -19.17 2.79
CA ALA A 396 -12.59 -19.11 4.13
C ALA A 396 -13.67 -19.17 5.23
N LEU A 397 -14.74 -18.39 5.08
CA LEU A 397 -15.89 -18.42 5.99
C LEU A 397 -16.63 -19.75 5.95
N GLN A 398 -16.82 -20.34 4.77
CA GLN A 398 -17.47 -21.65 4.61
C GLN A 398 -16.69 -22.78 5.30
N VAL A 399 -15.35 -22.77 5.19
CA VAL A 399 -14.51 -23.78 5.88
C VAL A 399 -14.64 -23.64 7.40
N PHE A 400 -14.65 -22.43 7.92
CA PHE A 400 -14.87 -22.17 9.35
C PHE A 400 -16.26 -22.65 9.80
N ILE A 401 -17.32 -22.30 9.06
CA ILE A 401 -18.69 -22.71 9.40
C ILE A 401 -18.85 -24.23 9.33
N ALA A 402 -18.26 -24.89 8.35
CA ALA A 402 -18.26 -26.34 8.23
C ALA A 402 -17.57 -26.99 9.45
N HIS A 403 -16.43 -26.44 9.85
CA HIS A 403 -15.74 -26.88 11.06
C HIS A 403 -16.58 -26.68 12.33
N ARG A 404 -17.26 -25.55 12.46
CA ARG A 404 -18.19 -25.32 13.57
C ARG A 404 -19.33 -26.34 13.62
N ARG A 405 -19.90 -26.65 12.46
CA ARG A 405 -20.94 -27.71 12.38
C ARG A 405 -20.41 -29.05 12.88
N GLU A 406 -19.22 -29.46 12.44
CA GLU A 406 -18.60 -30.70 12.88
C GLU A 406 -18.34 -30.70 14.39
N VAL A 407 -17.75 -29.62 14.92
CA VAL A 407 -17.45 -29.49 16.36
C VAL A 407 -18.72 -29.58 17.22
N VAL A 408 -19.78 -28.84 16.86
CA VAL A 408 -21.04 -28.86 17.61
C VAL A 408 -21.71 -30.23 17.52
N THR A 409 -21.70 -30.86 16.36
CA THR A 409 -22.24 -32.23 16.19
C THR A 409 -21.49 -33.23 17.06
N ARG A 410 -20.16 -33.26 17.02
CA ARG A 410 -19.33 -34.18 17.82
C ARG A 410 -19.49 -33.92 19.32
N ARG A 411 -19.54 -32.64 19.73
CA ARG A 411 -19.85 -32.27 21.11
C ARG A 411 -21.21 -32.81 21.54
N SER A 412 -22.25 -32.61 20.76
CA SER A 412 -23.61 -33.06 21.09
C SER A 412 -23.69 -34.58 21.16
N ILE A 413 -22.96 -35.31 20.33
CA ILE A 413 -22.85 -36.77 20.40
C ILE A 413 -22.17 -37.20 21.70
N TYR A 414 -21.08 -36.54 22.09
CA TYR A 414 -20.37 -36.83 23.34
C TYR A 414 -21.24 -36.56 24.56
N GLU A 415 -21.89 -35.39 24.59
CA GLU A 415 -22.78 -34.99 25.68
C GLU A 415 -24.00 -35.92 25.76
N LEU A 416 -24.58 -36.30 24.64
CA LEU A 416 -25.67 -37.25 24.54
C LEU A 416 -25.27 -38.62 25.12
N ARG A 417 -24.07 -39.09 24.76
CA ARG A 417 -23.53 -40.34 25.32
C ARG A 417 -23.40 -40.28 26.86
N LYS A 418 -22.85 -39.15 27.34
CA LYS A 418 -22.69 -38.92 28.79
C LYS A 418 -24.00 -38.75 29.53
N ALA A 419 -24.93 -38.03 28.92
CA ALA A 419 -26.28 -37.89 29.47
C ALA A 419 -27.03 -39.20 29.54
N ARG A 420 -26.94 -40.05 28.50
CA ARG A 420 -27.51 -41.40 28.48
C ARG A 420 -26.87 -42.33 29.56
N GLU A 421 -25.53 -42.29 29.65
CA GLU A 421 -24.82 -43.04 30.71
C GLU A 421 -25.30 -42.61 32.09
N ARG A 422 -25.49 -41.32 32.34
CA ARG A 422 -25.95 -40.78 33.64
C ARG A 422 -27.44 -41.07 33.86
N ALA A 423 -28.29 -40.91 32.87
CA ALA A 423 -29.72 -41.23 32.90
C ALA A 423 -29.92 -42.68 33.28
N HIS A 424 -29.14 -43.57 32.65
CA HIS A 424 -29.21 -45.01 32.92
C HIS A 424 -28.89 -45.34 34.37
N ILE A 425 -27.88 -44.71 34.99
CA ILE A 425 -27.57 -44.87 36.40
C ILE A 425 -28.68 -44.36 37.27
N LEU A 426 -29.24 -43.19 36.98
CA LEU A 426 -30.32 -42.57 37.75
C LEU A 426 -31.60 -43.38 37.65
N GLU A 427 -31.89 -43.95 36.52
CA GLU A 427 -33.00 -44.86 36.27
C GLU A 427 -32.88 -46.07 37.18
N GLY A 428 -31.72 -46.75 37.27
CA GLY A 428 -31.48 -47.86 38.14
C GLY A 428 -31.63 -47.49 39.65
N LEU A 429 -31.15 -46.27 40.01
CA LEU A 429 -31.31 -45.74 41.35
C LEU A 429 -32.77 -45.46 41.71
N ALA A 430 -33.57 -44.92 40.78
CA ALA A 430 -34.99 -44.69 40.97
C ALA A 430 -35.77 -46.01 41.13
N ILE A 431 -35.42 -47.03 40.33
CA ILE A 431 -35.96 -48.39 40.49
C ILE A 431 -35.63 -48.96 41.84
N ALA A 432 -34.39 -48.77 42.30
CA ALA A 432 -33.92 -49.22 43.64
C ALA A 432 -34.67 -48.53 44.79
N LEU A 433 -34.95 -47.26 44.66
CA LEU A 433 -35.71 -46.51 45.66
C LEU A 433 -37.19 -46.95 45.70
N ALA A 434 -37.79 -47.31 44.56
CA ALA A 434 -39.15 -47.87 44.53
C ALA A 434 -39.25 -49.29 45.17
N ASN A 435 -38.15 -50.01 45.29
CA ASN A 435 -38.05 -51.35 45.83
C ASN A 435 -37.09 -51.47 47.03
N ILE A 436 -36.98 -50.40 47.80
CA ILE A 436 -35.92 -50.21 48.76
C ILE A 436 -35.85 -51.28 49.84
N ASP A 437 -36.99 -51.72 50.36
CA ASP A 437 -37.08 -52.71 51.43
C ASP A 437 -36.57 -54.09 50.96
N GLU A 438 -36.98 -54.48 49.77
CA GLU A 438 -36.57 -55.75 49.17
C GLU A 438 -35.08 -55.74 48.78
N ILE A 439 -34.54 -54.67 48.34
CA ILE A 439 -33.11 -54.49 48.01
C ILE A 439 -32.26 -54.53 49.28
N ILE A 440 -32.68 -53.89 50.36
CA ILE A 440 -31.98 -54.00 51.69
C ILE A 440 -31.99 -55.42 52.24
N GLU A 441 -33.11 -56.09 52.17
CA GLU A 441 -33.18 -57.48 52.59
C GLU A 441 -32.26 -58.39 51.75
N LEU A 442 -32.23 -58.25 50.45
CA LEU A 442 -31.38 -59.01 49.58
C LEU A 442 -29.89 -58.75 49.83
N ILE A 443 -29.48 -57.47 50.03
CA ILE A 443 -28.11 -57.11 50.31
C ILE A 443 -27.66 -57.68 51.67
N ARG A 444 -28.54 -57.67 52.65
CA ARG A 444 -28.27 -58.23 53.98
C ARG A 444 -28.17 -59.76 53.96
N ALA A 445 -28.89 -60.43 53.09
CA ALA A 445 -28.87 -61.89 52.99
C ALA A 445 -27.65 -62.41 52.21
N SER A 446 -26.99 -61.59 51.42
CA SER A 446 -25.81 -61.93 50.61
C SER A 446 -24.53 -61.99 51.46
N ALA A 447 -23.64 -62.92 51.16
CA ALA A 447 -22.37 -63.10 51.93
C ALA A 447 -21.30 -62.05 51.52
N GLY A 448 -21.49 -61.35 50.42
CA GLY A 448 -20.58 -60.29 49.96
C GLY A 448 -21.08 -59.46 48.79
N PRO A 449 -20.37 -58.33 48.44
CA PRO A 449 -20.80 -57.44 47.38
C PRO A 449 -20.96 -58.12 45.99
N ALA A 450 -20.15 -59.11 45.66
CA ALA A 450 -20.22 -59.82 44.40
C ALA A 450 -21.52 -60.67 44.30
N GLU A 451 -21.88 -61.39 45.35
CA GLU A 451 -23.10 -62.16 45.44
C GLU A 451 -24.34 -61.29 45.47
N ALA A 452 -24.31 -60.17 46.19
CA ALA A 452 -25.38 -59.17 46.17
C ALA A 452 -25.58 -58.58 44.77
N LYS A 453 -24.51 -58.35 44.01
CA LYS A 453 -24.57 -57.86 42.63
C LYS A 453 -25.25 -58.86 41.67
N GLU A 454 -24.82 -60.14 41.80
CA GLU A 454 -25.43 -61.19 40.99
C GLU A 454 -26.93 -61.42 41.30
N ALA A 455 -27.30 -61.34 42.56
CA ALA A 455 -28.69 -61.44 43.01
C ALA A 455 -29.56 -60.27 42.51
N LEU A 456 -29.02 -59.06 42.52
CA LEU A 456 -29.69 -57.85 41.93
C LEU A 456 -29.92 -58.00 40.46
N LEU A 457 -29.00 -58.61 39.69
CA LEU A 457 -29.08 -58.82 38.24
C LEU A 457 -30.01 -59.92 37.84
N ALA A 458 -30.13 -60.98 38.68
CA ALA A 458 -30.94 -62.15 38.40
C ALA A 458 -32.45 -61.91 38.54
N ARG A 459 -32.85 -60.86 39.25
CA ARG A 459 -34.25 -60.58 39.55
C ARG A 459 -34.80 -59.45 38.72
N GLY A 460 -36.09 -59.56 38.33
CA GLY A 460 -36.86 -58.45 37.73
C GLY A 460 -37.48 -57.62 38.86
N TRP A 461 -37.42 -56.33 38.72
CA TRP A 461 -37.83 -55.31 39.72
C TRP A 461 -39.09 -54.57 39.26
N THR A 462 -39.94 -54.23 40.19
CA THR A 462 -41.13 -53.44 39.92
C THR A 462 -40.75 -52.00 39.53
N PRO A 463 -41.17 -51.53 38.36
CA PRO A 463 -40.64 -50.26 37.83
C PRO A 463 -41.21 -48.99 38.50
N GLY A 464 -42.27 -49.06 39.33
CA GLY A 464 -42.83 -47.93 40.05
C GLY A 464 -43.17 -46.71 39.21
N GLN A 465 -42.91 -45.51 39.73
CA GLN A 465 -43.16 -44.23 39.01
C GLN A 465 -42.23 -44.00 37.78
N VAL A 466 -41.16 -44.79 37.66
CA VAL A 466 -40.17 -44.67 36.55
C VAL A 466 -40.82 -45.04 35.18
N VAL A 467 -41.88 -45.90 35.16
CA VAL A 467 -42.62 -46.24 33.94
C VAL A 467 -43.19 -45.03 33.21
N ASP A 468 -43.81 -44.13 33.94
CA ASP A 468 -44.44 -42.91 33.34
C ASP A 468 -43.38 -41.97 32.81
N MET A 469 -42.20 -41.90 33.43
CA MET A 469 -41.04 -41.09 33.02
C MET A 469 -40.40 -41.65 31.75
N LEU A 470 -40.14 -42.96 31.70
CA LEU A 470 -39.60 -43.64 30.56
C LEU A 470 -40.55 -43.61 29.35
N ALA A 471 -41.84 -43.70 29.60
CA ALA A 471 -42.85 -43.58 28.53
C ALA A 471 -42.90 -42.19 27.90
N ARG A 472 -42.69 -41.13 28.73
CA ARG A 472 -42.63 -39.73 28.26
C ARG A 472 -41.36 -39.42 27.43
N ALA A 473 -40.22 -39.97 27.82
CA ALA A 473 -38.94 -39.73 27.17
C ALA A 473 -38.70 -40.56 25.91
N GLY A 474 -39.52 -41.57 25.68
CA GLY A 474 -39.24 -42.63 24.71
C GLY A 474 -38.10 -43.54 25.23
N ALA A 475 -38.41 -44.76 25.71
CA ALA A 475 -37.48 -45.68 26.35
C ALA A 475 -36.16 -45.97 25.59
N GLU A 476 -36.20 -45.77 24.22
CA GLU A 476 -35.01 -45.94 23.38
C GLU A 476 -34.07 -44.71 23.40
N ASN A 477 -34.61 -43.49 23.60
CA ASN A 477 -33.81 -42.27 23.56
C ASN A 477 -32.88 -42.08 24.75
N SER A 478 -33.25 -42.58 25.94
CA SER A 478 -32.43 -42.53 27.16
C SER A 478 -31.48 -43.72 27.32
N ARG A 479 -31.58 -44.71 26.45
CA ARG A 479 -30.80 -45.94 26.50
C ARG A 479 -29.35 -45.71 26.05
N PRO A 480 -28.33 -46.10 26.83
CA PRO A 480 -26.93 -46.06 26.42
C PRO A 480 -26.65 -46.89 25.19
N ASP A 481 -25.79 -46.39 24.28
CA ASP A 481 -25.37 -47.14 23.11
C ASP A 481 -24.62 -48.43 23.52
N GLY A 482 -24.99 -49.55 22.92
CA GLY A 482 -24.39 -50.87 23.21
C GLY A 482 -24.92 -51.61 24.44
N LEU A 483 -25.87 -51.05 25.18
CA LEU A 483 -26.51 -51.77 26.26
C LEU A 483 -27.26 -53.02 25.76
N GLY A 484 -26.95 -54.22 26.32
CA GLY A 484 -27.54 -55.46 25.91
C GLY A 484 -29.07 -55.46 26.05
N LYS A 485 -29.79 -56.04 25.08
CA LYS A 485 -31.26 -56.08 25.06
C LYS A 485 -31.87 -56.80 26.27
N GLN A 486 -31.10 -57.52 27.07
CA GLN A 486 -31.50 -58.20 28.31
C GLN A 486 -31.75 -57.28 29.48
N TYR A 487 -31.27 -56.01 29.41
CA TYR A 487 -31.39 -55.01 30.50
C TYR A 487 -32.47 -53.97 30.18
N GLY A 488 -33.03 -53.32 31.19
CA GLY A 488 -34.10 -52.33 31.10
C GLY A 488 -35.47 -52.96 31.22
N MET A 489 -36.52 -52.26 30.74
CA MET A 489 -37.91 -52.80 30.76
C MET A 489 -38.06 -54.02 29.85
N ARG A 490 -38.57 -55.12 30.43
CA ARG A 490 -38.93 -56.33 29.68
C ARG A 490 -40.23 -56.86 30.24
N GLU A 491 -41.21 -57.06 29.41
CA GLU A 491 -42.58 -57.42 29.80
C GLU A 491 -43.07 -56.43 30.87
N ASP A 492 -43.29 -56.85 32.10
CA ASP A 492 -43.76 -56.02 33.21
C ASP A 492 -42.71 -55.82 34.29
N ALA A 493 -41.44 -56.19 34.08
CA ALA A 493 -40.35 -56.06 35.07
C ALA A 493 -39.13 -55.32 34.48
N TYR A 494 -38.43 -54.60 35.34
CA TYR A 494 -37.18 -53.93 35.01
C TYR A 494 -35.99 -54.80 35.39
N HIS A 495 -35.06 -55.04 34.41
CA HIS A 495 -33.84 -55.79 34.62
C HIS A 495 -32.63 -54.83 34.74
N LEU A 496 -32.00 -54.83 35.88
CA LEU A 496 -30.84 -53.94 36.15
C LEU A 496 -29.63 -54.38 35.32
N SER A 497 -28.82 -53.39 34.88
CA SER A 497 -27.50 -53.62 34.28
C SER A 497 -26.39 -53.76 35.35
N PRO A 498 -25.21 -54.33 35.01
CA PRO A 498 -24.08 -54.41 35.92
C PRO A 498 -23.63 -53.08 36.49
N GLU A 499 -23.72 -52.00 35.72
CA GLU A 499 -23.42 -50.62 36.09
C GLU A 499 -24.44 -50.06 37.08
N GLN A 500 -25.72 -50.32 36.86
CA GLN A 500 -26.81 -49.92 37.76
C GLN A 500 -26.71 -50.67 39.07
N ALA A 501 -26.51 -52.00 39.02
CA ALA A 501 -26.35 -52.80 40.25
C ALA A 501 -25.16 -52.33 41.07
N GLN A 502 -24.04 -51.99 40.46
CA GLN A 502 -22.89 -51.40 41.13
C GLN A 502 -23.23 -50.03 41.78
N ALA A 503 -23.93 -49.14 41.04
CA ALA A 503 -24.33 -47.83 41.55
C ALA A 503 -25.28 -47.97 42.78
N ILE A 504 -26.15 -48.99 42.79
CA ILE A 504 -27.03 -49.28 43.93
C ILE A 504 -26.21 -49.71 45.12
N LEU A 505 -25.23 -50.58 44.96
CA LEU A 505 -24.37 -51.06 46.03
C LEU A 505 -23.47 -49.92 46.61
N ASP A 506 -23.10 -48.99 45.80
CA ASP A 506 -22.31 -47.82 46.18
C ASP A 506 -23.15 -46.69 46.81
N LEU A 507 -24.48 -46.87 46.93
CA LEU A 507 -25.41 -45.89 47.50
C LEU A 507 -25.13 -45.70 49.01
N ARG A 508 -24.92 -44.42 49.38
CA ARG A 508 -24.74 -44.07 50.78
C ARG A 508 -26.09 -43.96 51.49
N LEU A 509 -26.17 -44.45 52.73
CA LEU A 509 -27.42 -44.50 53.53
C LEU A 509 -28.15 -43.14 53.64
N HIS A 510 -27.45 -42.01 53.63
CA HIS A 510 -28.09 -40.70 53.72
C HIS A 510 -28.89 -40.35 52.42
N ARG A 511 -28.61 -40.97 51.30
CA ARG A 511 -29.35 -40.77 50.04
C ARG A 511 -30.70 -41.53 49.99
N LEU A 512 -31.02 -42.30 51.03
CA LEU A 512 -32.28 -43.01 51.14
C LEU A 512 -33.40 -42.18 51.80
N THR A 513 -33.13 -40.90 52.15
CA THR A 513 -34.14 -39.98 52.71
C THR A 513 -35.06 -39.49 51.66
N GLY A 514 -36.33 -39.23 51.95
CA GLY A 514 -37.33 -38.75 50.98
C GLY A 514 -36.92 -37.51 50.18
N LEU A 515 -36.26 -36.53 50.81
CA LEU A 515 -35.73 -35.34 50.15
C LEU A 515 -34.63 -35.65 49.11
N GLU A 516 -33.84 -36.69 49.30
CA GLU A 516 -32.79 -37.13 48.33
C GLU A 516 -33.39 -37.97 47.21
N GLN A 517 -34.52 -38.68 47.46
CA GLN A 517 -35.28 -39.39 46.42
C GLN A 517 -35.86 -38.40 45.41
N ASP A 518 -36.47 -37.29 45.89
CA ASP A 518 -37.02 -36.24 45.05
C ASP A 518 -35.93 -35.58 44.19
N LYS A 519 -34.72 -35.42 44.76
CA LYS A 519 -33.59 -34.88 44.00
C LYS A 519 -33.12 -35.81 42.85
N ILE A 520 -33.10 -37.12 43.09
CA ILE A 520 -32.72 -38.08 42.05
C ILE A 520 -33.74 -38.08 40.91
N ILE A 521 -35.01 -38.01 41.27
CA ILE A 521 -36.09 -37.91 40.29
C ILE A 521 -36.01 -36.62 39.47
N GLN A 522 -35.74 -35.51 40.16
CA GLN A 522 -35.58 -34.19 39.50
C GLN A 522 -34.36 -34.19 38.59
N GLU A 523 -33.18 -34.71 39.07
CA GLU A 523 -31.97 -34.83 38.26
C GLU A 523 -32.22 -35.69 37.01
N PHE A 524 -32.98 -36.77 37.14
CA PHE A 524 -33.35 -37.63 36.02
C PHE A 524 -34.20 -36.87 34.99
N GLN A 525 -35.18 -36.09 35.45
CA GLN A 525 -36.01 -35.27 34.57
C GLN A 525 -35.20 -34.21 33.82
N GLU A 526 -34.28 -33.51 34.50
CA GLU A 526 -33.41 -32.54 33.89
C GLU A 526 -32.53 -33.16 32.80
N ILE A 527 -31.97 -34.36 33.03
CA ILE A 527 -31.15 -35.07 32.05
C ILE A 527 -31.99 -35.55 30.88
N ILE A 528 -33.23 -35.98 31.11
CA ILE A 528 -34.11 -36.32 29.96
C ILE A 528 -34.36 -35.14 29.07
N HIS A 529 -34.63 -33.96 29.61
CA HIS A 529 -34.79 -32.76 28.82
C HIS A 529 -33.48 -32.40 28.10
N GLU A 530 -32.30 -32.60 28.72
CA GLU A 530 -31.01 -32.41 28.03
C GLU A 530 -30.83 -33.38 26.89
N ILE A 531 -31.21 -34.69 27.05
CA ILE A 531 -31.17 -35.68 25.99
C ILE A 531 -32.08 -35.28 24.84
N GLU A 532 -33.31 -34.84 25.10
CA GLU A 532 -34.25 -34.38 24.10
C GLU A 532 -33.69 -33.19 23.30
N ALA A 533 -33.12 -32.19 24.00
CA ALA A 533 -32.50 -31.02 23.38
C ALA A 533 -31.27 -31.39 22.52
N LEU A 534 -30.45 -32.34 22.98
CA LEU A 534 -29.27 -32.82 22.22
C LEU A 534 -29.70 -33.64 20.97
N LEU A 535 -30.76 -34.44 21.09
CA LEU A 535 -31.34 -35.16 19.95
C LEU A 535 -31.94 -34.20 18.91
N GLU A 536 -32.60 -33.13 19.36
CA GLU A 536 -33.11 -32.08 18.48
C GLU A 536 -32.00 -31.43 17.68
N ILE A 537 -30.84 -31.08 18.34
CA ILE A 537 -29.65 -30.51 17.68
C ILE A 537 -29.10 -31.47 16.62
N LEU A 538 -29.10 -32.78 16.89
CA LEU A 538 -28.53 -33.79 15.97
C LEU A 538 -29.46 -34.13 14.82
N GLN A 539 -30.79 -34.08 15.00
CA GLN A 539 -31.80 -34.46 14.01
C GLN A 539 -32.29 -33.34 13.13
N ILE A 540 -32.33 -32.11 13.67
CA ILE A 540 -32.88 -30.91 13.01
C ILE A 540 -31.76 -29.98 12.60
N PRO A 541 -31.42 -29.85 11.29
CA PRO A 541 -30.33 -29.00 10.83
C PRO A 541 -30.49 -27.52 11.22
N GLU A 542 -31.71 -27.01 11.27
CA GLU A 542 -32.03 -25.65 11.65
C GLU A 542 -31.67 -25.37 13.12
N ARG A 543 -31.88 -26.36 13.99
CA ARG A 543 -31.52 -26.24 15.41
C ARG A 543 -30.00 -26.21 15.60
N LEU A 544 -29.27 -27.07 14.86
CA LEU A 544 -27.80 -27.02 14.84
C LEU A 544 -27.27 -25.65 14.41
N LEU A 545 -27.87 -25.07 13.37
CA LEU A 545 -27.50 -23.73 12.91
C LEU A 545 -27.84 -22.66 13.93
N ALA A 546 -28.97 -22.79 14.65
CA ALA A 546 -29.36 -21.85 15.71
C ALA A 546 -28.33 -21.86 16.84
N VAL A 547 -27.88 -23.02 17.30
CA VAL A 547 -26.83 -23.15 18.33
C VAL A 547 -25.54 -22.50 17.86
N ILE A 548 -25.11 -22.70 16.60
CA ILE A 548 -23.89 -22.06 16.07
C ILE A 548 -24.05 -20.54 16.05
N LYS A 549 -25.23 -20.02 15.68
CA LYS A 549 -25.50 -18.57 15.69
C LYS A 549 -25.43 -17.99 17.10
N GLU A 550 -26.06 -18.65 18.07
CA GLU A 550 -26.02 -18.27 19.47
C GLU A 550 -24.57 -18.17 19.96
N GLU A 551 -23.74 -19.18 19.69
CA GLU A 551 -22.32 -19.19 20.10
C GLU A 551 -21.50 -18.07 19.42
N LEU A 552 -21.75 -17.78 18.12
CA LEU A 552 -21.07 -16.71 17.42
C LEU A 552 -21.48 -15.33 17.98
N LEU A 553 -22.77 -15.15 18.31
CA LEU A 553 -23.27 -13.94 18.96
C LEU A 553 -22.69 -13.74 20.36
N ASP A 554 -22.52 -14.83 21.13
CA ASP A 554 -21.87 -14.76 22.43
C ASP A 554 -20.42 -14.30 22.32
N ILE A 555 -19.68 -14.84 21.36
CA ILE A 555 -18.31 -14.40 21.10
C ILE A 555 -18.27 -12.93 20.68
N LYS A 556 -19.21 -12.51 19.80
CA LYS A 556 -19.31 -11.11 19.42
C LYS A 556 -19.59 -10.21 20.65
N ASN A 557 -20.54 -10.57 21.48
CA ASN A 557 -20.89 -9.78 22.67
C ASN A 557 -19.74 -9.67 23.69
N GLN A 558 -18.86 -10.68 23.76
CA GLN A 558 -17.76 -10.72 24.70
C GLN A 558 -16.51 -9.98 24.23
N PHE A 559 -16.23 -9.93 22.94
CA PHE A 559 -14.92 -9.51 22.38
C PHE A 559 -15.02 -8.48 21.26
N ASN A 560 -16.22 -8.04 20.88
CA ASN A 560 -16.36 -7.01 19.84
C ASN A 560 -15.73 -5.69 20.28
N ASP A 561 -14.98 -5.09 19.35
CA ASP A 561 -14.38 -3.77 19.48
C ASP A 561 -14.54 -2.97 18.18
N VAL A 562 -14.18 -1.70 18.24
CA VAL A 562 -14.25 -0.82 17.07
C VAL A 562 -13.14 -1.10 16.09
N ARG A 563 -13.43 -0.88 14.81
CA ARG A 563 -12.42 -0.92 13.74
C ARG A 563 -11.34 0.12 14.01
N ARG A 564 -10.09 -0.24 13.80
CA ARG A 564 -8.91 0.63 13.95
C ARG A 564 -8.48 1.22 12.61
N THR A 565 -8.45 0.41 11.55
CA THR A 565 -7.99 0.82 10.23
C THR A 565 -9.11 1.50 9.44
N GLN A 566 -8.87 2.70 8.95
CA GLN A 566 -9.79 3.43 8.08
C GLN A 566 -9.57 3.02 6.61
N ILE A 567 -10.65 2.84 5.85
CA ILE A 567 -10.60 2.52 4.42
C ILE A 567 -11.02 3.76 3.64
N LEU A 568 -10.19 4.20 2.70
CA LEU A 568 -10.50 5.30 1.79
C LEU A 568 -11.06 4.73 0.48
N ASP A 569 -12.22 5.22 0.05
CA ASP A 569 -12.92 4.72 -1.14
C ASP A 569 -12.19 5.04 -2.44
N THR A 570 -11.52 6.18 -2.49
CA THR A 570 -10.79 6.67 -3.66
C THR A 570 -9.29 6.42 -3.53
N HIS A 571 -8.68 5.90 -4.59
CA HIS A 571 -7.23 5.85 -4.71
C HIS A 571 -6.68 7.26 -4.83
N LEU A 572 -6.01 7.74 -3.81
CA LEU A 572 -5.13 8.91 -3.91
C LEU A 572 -3.86 8.47 -4.64
N ASN A 573 -3.89 8.50 -5.98
CA ASN A 573 -2.67 8.30 -6.75
C ASN A 573 -1.82 9.56 -6.62
N LEU A 574 -0.63 9.42 -6.03
CA LEU A 574 0.36 10.49 -6.06
C LEU A 574 0.87 10.63 -7.49
N SER A 575 0.57 11.77 -8.13
CA SER A 575 1.19 12.16 -9.38
C SER A 575 2.59 12.73 -9.11
N LEU A 576 3.43 12.81 -10.14
CA LEU A 576 4.71 13.52 -10.03
C LEU A 576 4.51 15.00 -9.64
N GLU A 577 3.39 15.57 -10.03
CA GLU A 577 3.03 16.96 -9.71
C GLU A 577 2.80 17.15 -8.21
N ASP A 578 2.15 16.17 -7.52
CA ASP A 578 1.91 16.22 -6.07
C ASP A 578 3.19 16.15 -5.22
N LEU A 579 4.33 15.86 -5.85
CA LEU A 579 5.65 15.77 -5.22
C LEU A 579 6.48 17.04 -5.38
N ILE A 580 5.99 18.02 -6.14
CA ILE A 580 6.72 19.23 -6.55
C ILE A 580 5.95 20.44 -6.02
N ALA A 581 6.65 21.32 -5.32
CA ALA A 581 6.06 22.56 -4.83
C ALA A 581 5.62 23.45 -6.01
N GLU A 582 4.45 24.06 -5.89
CA GLU A 582 4.02 25.11 -6.81
C GLU A 582 4.83 26.39 -6.53
N GLU A 583 5.65 26.77 -7.46
CA GLU A 583 6.40 28.03 -7.43
C GLU A 583 6.54 28.63 -8.82
N ASP A 584 6.59 29.92 -8.90
CA ASP A 584 6.84 30.60 -10.16
C ASP A 584 8.34 30.60 -10.47
N ARG A 585 8.64 30.24 -11.72
CA ARG A 585 10.01 30.16 -12.23
C ARG A 585 10.22 31.06 -13.43
N VAL A 586 11.41 31.63 -13.49
CA VAL A 586 11.90 32.35 -14.65
C VAL A 586 12.61 31.35 -15.57
N ILE A 587 12.04 31.15 -16.73
CA ILE A 587 12.57 30.29 -17.79
C ILE A 587 13.32 31.18 -18.77
N THR A 588 14.59 30.88 -19.04
CA THR A 588 15.39 31.56 -20.04
C THR A 588 15.68 30.61 -21.19
N LEU A 589 15.38 31.05 -22.40
CA LEU A 589 15.69 30.36 -23.65
C LEU A 589 16.71 31.19 -24.41
N SER A 590 17.81 30.59 -24.83
CA SER A 590 18.82 31.23 -25.63
C SER A 590 18.61 31.00 -27.12
N HIS A 591 19.22 31.84 -27.97
CA HIS A 591 19.17 31.73 -29.45
C HIS A 591 19.70 30.38 -29.96
N GLU A 592 20.74 29.85 -29.35
CA GLU A 592 21.27 28.49 -29.65
C GLU A 592 20.38 27.36 -29.14
N GLY A 593 19.25 27.66 -28.49
CA GLY A 593 18.27 26.69 -27.96
C GLY A 593 18.66 26.06 -26.62
N TYR A 594 19.45 26.76 -25.78
CA TYR A 594 19.68 26.36 -24.39
C TYR A 594 18.57 26.87 -23.51
N ILE A 595 18.05 26.01 -22.66
CA ILE A 595 16.96 26.33 -21.72
C ILE A 595 17.36 26.02 -20.28
N LYS A 596 16.90 26.86 -19.37
CA LYS A 596 16.99 26.65 -17.91
C LYS A 596 15.84 27.32 -17.20
N ALA A 597 15.56 26.85 -15.98
CA ALA A 597 14.59 27.45 -15.07
C ALA A 597 15.27 27.85 -13.77
N GLN A 598 14.82 28.96 -13.16
CA GLN A 598 15.31 29.51 -11.90
C GLN A 598 14.11 29.97 -11.07
N PRO A 599 14.12 29.83 -9.74
CA PRO A 599 13.09 30.41 -8.90
C PRO A 599 12.96 31.93 -9.13
N LEU A 600 11.73 32.44 -9.15
CA LEU A 600 11.47 33.88 -9.30
C LEU A 600 12.09 34.67 -8.14
N ALA A 601 12.11 34.09 -6.94
CA ALA A 601 12.74 34.68 -5.74
C ALA A 601 14.24 34.98 -5.91
N ASP A 602 14.95 34.31 -6.82
CA ASP A 602 16.36 34.64 -7.13
C ASP A 602 16.52 35.96 -7.91
N TYR A 603 15.43 36.54 -8.41
CA TYR A 603 15.37 37.81 -9.13
C TYR A 603 14.83 38.94 -8.25
N GLU A 604 15.46 39.14 -7.06
CA GLU A 604 15.11 40.25 -6.17
C GLU A 604 15.17 41.61 -6.88
N ALA A 605 14.18 42.45 -6.65
CA ALA A 605 14.12 43.81 -7.14
C ALA A 605 15.30 44.62 -6.61
N GLN A 606 16.10 45.23 -7.47
CA GLN A 606 17.18 46.10 -7.07
C GLN A 606 16.70 47.55 -6.99
N ARG A 607 17.07 48.26 -5.90
CA ARG A 607 16.81 49.69 -5.75
C ARG A 607 17.45 50.52 -6.87
N ARG A 608 16.86 51.67 -7.23
CA ARG A 608 17.36 52.62 -8.26
C ARG A 608 18.86 52.84 -8.11
N GLY A 609 19.64 52.59 -9.19
CA GLY A 609 21.10 52.84 -9.24
C GLY A 609 21.97 51.61 -9.01
N GLY A 610 21.41 50.42 -8.80
CA GLY A 610 22.13 49.15 -8.75
C GLY A 610 22.70 48.73 -10.12
N LYS A 611 23.89 48.12 -10.16
CA LYS A 611 24.41 47.48 -11.37
C LYS A 611 23.56 46.26 -11.65
N GLY A 612 22.89 46.19 -12.80
CA GLY A 612 22.10 45.02 -13.24
C GLY A 612 22.91 43.72 -13.10
N LYS A 613 22.26 42.64 -12.68
CA LYS A 613 22.87 41.30 -12.61
C LYS A 613 22.63 40.59 -13.94
N SER A 614 23.70 40.03 -14.52
CA SER A 614 23.56 39.21 -15.73
C SER A 614 22.67 37.97 -15.49
N ALA A 615 21.69 37.75 -16.33
CA ALA A 615 20.77 36.61 -16.21
C ALA A 615 21.42 35.27 -16.62
N THR A 616 22.49 35.30 -17.41
CA THR A 616 23.14 34.08 -17.95
C THR A 616 24.58 34.40 -18.38
N ALA A 617 25.52 33.48 -18.12
CA ALA A 617 26.83 33.48 -18.78
C ALA A 617 26.66 32.81 -20.14
N VAL A 618 26.73 33.56 -21.19
CA VAL A 618 26.60 33.08 -22.59
C VAL A 618 27.97 32.98 -23.22
N LYS A 619 28.16 32.14 -24.21
CA LYS A 619 29.33 32.18 -25.09
C LYS A 619 29.29 33.46 -25.92
N ASP A 620 30.40 33.86 -26.49
CA ASP A 620 30.57 35.13 -27.22
C ASP A 620 29.59 35.33 -28.38
N GLU A 621 28.78 34.30 -28.76
CA GLU A 621 27.85 34.34 -29.88
C GLU A 621 26.39 33.95 -29.54
N ASP A 622 26.06 33.61 -28.23
CA ASP A 622 24.70 33.24 -27.82
C ASP A 622 24.07 34.30 -26.91
N PHE A 623 22.76 34.46 -26.94
CA PHE A 623 22.03 35.44 -26.14
C PHE A 623 20.67 34.90 -25.69
N VAL A 624 20.08 35.47 -24.62
CA VAL A 624 18.71 35.12 -24.19
C VAL A 624 17.70 35.67 -25.18
N GLU A 625 17.03 34.81 -25.92
CA GLU A 625 16.02 35.16 -26.89
C GLU A 625 14.64 35.37 -26.26
N GLN A 626 14.28 34.49 -25.29
CA GLN A 626 13.00 34.55 -24.60
C GLN A 626 13.19 34.38 -23.08
N LEU A 627 12.40 35.17 -22.35
CA LEU A 627 12.27 35.08 -20.91
C LEU A 627 10.78 34.91 -20.61
N ILE A 628 10.44 33.81 -19.96
CA ILE A 628 9.06 33.39 -19.66
C ILE A 628 8.95 33.18 -18.15
N VAL A 629 7.92 33.74 -17.53
CA VAL A 629 7.56 33.41 -16.15
C VAL A 629 6.42 32.41 -16.21
N ALA A 630 6.60 31.27 -15.54
CA ALA A 630 5.61 30.21 -15.50
C ALA A 630 5.69 29.42 -14.19
N ASN A 631 4.54 28.87 -13.78
CA ASN A 631 4.47 28.03 -12.61
C ASN A 631 5.10 26.64 -12.87
N THR A 632 5.68 26.02 -11.83
CA THR A 632 6.28 24.68 -11.95
C THR A 632 5.34 23.64 -12.55
N HIS A 633 4.04 23.73 -12.28
CA HIS A 633 3.02 22.79 -12.76
C HIS A 633 2.50 23.10 -14.17
N ASP A 634 2.86 24.26 -14.74
CA ASP A 634 2.45 24.61 -16.10
C ASP A 634 3.09 23.69 -17.14
N THR A 635 2.39 23.54 -18.26
CA THR A 635 2.88 22.83 -19.43
C THR A 635 3.35 23.81 -20.49
N MET A 636 4.58 23.66 -20.93
CA MET A 636 5.13 24.38 -22.06
C MET A 636 4.73 23.69 -23.36
N LEU A 637 4.07 24.41 -24.25
CA LEU A 637 3.80 24.01 -25.64
C LEU A 637 4.92 24.55 -26.51
N CYS A 638 5.80 23.66 -26.93
CA CYS A 638 7.00 23.99 -27.74
C CYS A 638 6.73 23.76 -29.19
N PHE A 639 6.55 24.85 -29.97
CA PHE A 639 6.25 24.80 -31.39
C PHE A 639 7.53 24.95 -32.21
N THR A 640 7.67 24.09 -33.24
CA THR A 640 8.88 24.06 -34.06
C THR A 640 8.64 24.72 -35.44
N ASN A 641 9.72 25.12 -36.12
CA ASN A 641 9.69 25.67 -37.48
C ASN A 641 9.04 24.72 -38.49
N ARG A 642 8.97 23.41 -38.19
CA ARG A 642 8.31 22.38 -39.00
C ARG A 642 6.82 22.20 -38.70
N GLY A 643 6.23 23.06 -37.86
CA GLY A 643 4.81 23.01 -37.52
C GLY A 643 4.43 21.85 -36.59
N LYS A 644 5.38 21.29 -35.86
CA LYS A 644 5.10 20.33 -34.77
C LYS A 644 5.00 21.03 -33.44
N VAL A 645 4.32 20.41 -32.50
CA VAL A 645 4.29 20.80 -31.08
C VAL A 645 4.72 19.64 -30.17
N TYR A 646 5.52 19.97 -29.17
CA TYR A 646 5.95 19.10 -28.10
C TYR A 646 5.49 19.68 -26.77
N TRP A 647 5.31 18.82 -25.77
CA TRP A 647 4.95 19.21 -24.41
C TRP A 647 6.13 18.97 -23.48
N LEU A 648 6.38 19.92 -22.62
CA LEU A 648 7.38 19.83 -21.57
C LEU A 648 6.83 20.49 -20.31
N LYS A 649 6.84 19.78 -19.19
CA LYS A 649 6.45 20.37 -17.92
C LYS A 649 7.53 21.31 -17.41
N VAL A 650 7.14 22.43 -16.82
CA VAL A 650 8.09 23.42 -16.30
C VAL A 650 9.01 22.79 -15.25
N TYR A 651 8.51 21.89 -14.41
CA TYR A 651 9.34 21.19 -13.41
C TYR A 651 10.36 20.22 -14.02
N GLU A 652 10.23 19.81 -15.29
CA GLU A 652 11.20 18.96 -15.98
C GLU A 652 12.39 19.75 -16.51
N LEU A 653 12.30 21.08 -16.51
CA LEU A 653 13.38 21.94 -16.96
C LEU A 653 14.61 21.85 -16.03
N PRO A 654 15.82 21.94 -16.58
CA PRO A 654 17.02 21.93 -15.77
C PRO A 654 17.07 23.17 -14.87
N GLN A 655 17.12 22.94 -13.56
CA GLN A 655 17.43 24.02 -12.62
C GLN A 655 18.91 24.37 -12.71
N ALA A 656 19.22 25.62 -12.89
CA ALA A 656 20.59 26.04 -13.02
C ALA A 656 20.76 27.49 -12.52
N GLY A 657 21.85 27.77 -11.79
CA GLY A 657 22.15 29.10 -11.30
C GLY A 657 22.32 30.14 -12.43
N ARG A 658 22.32 31.42 -12.06
CA ARG A 658 22.38 32.56 -13.01
C ARG A 658 23.50 32.44 -14.04
N ASN A 659 24.67 31.98 -13.64
CA ASN A 659 25.88 31.89 -14.50
C ASN A 659 25.97 30.58 -15.31
N ALA A 660 24.99 29.68 -15.21
CA ALA A 660 24.99 28.42 -15.94
C ALA A 660 24.27 28.55 -17.28
N LYS A 661 24.71 27.84 -18.31
CA LYS A 661 24.15 27.87 -19.66
C LYS A 661 22.80 27.17 -19.80
N GLY A 662 22.46 26.25 -18.88
CA GLY A 662 21.32 25.36 -19.02
C GLY A 662 21.63 24.11 -19.89
N LYS A 663 20.59 23.49 -20.43
CA LYS A 663 20.70 22.33 -21.33
C LYS A 663 20.11 22.65 -22.70
N PRO A 664 20.70 22.13 -23.80
CA PRO A 664 20.12 22.31 -25.12
C PRO A 664 18.76 21.59 -25.22
N MET A 665 17.79 22.23 -25.87
CA MET A 665 16.42 21.68 -26.04
C MET A 665 16.39 20.35 -26.79
N VAL A 666 17.35 20.09 -27.67
CA VAL A 666 17.50 18.80 -28.37
C VAL A 666 17.79 17.61 -27.42
N ASN A 667 18.24 17.89 -26.20
CA ASN A 667 18.43 16.86 -25.18
C ASN A 667 17.18 16.61 -24.33
N LEU A 668 16.20 17.51 -24.41
CA LEU A 668 14.93 17.43 -23.66
C LEU A 668 13.80 16.94 -24.55
N LEU A 669 13.80 17.35 -25.84
CA LEU A 669 12.77 17.01 -26.82
C LEU A 669 13.39 16.28 -28.02
N PRO A 670 12.70 15.29 -28.60
CA PRO A 670 13.20 14.47 -29.69
C PRO A 670 13.05 15.20 -31.05
N PHE A 671 13.82 16.29 -31.23
CA PHE A 671 13.82 17.07 -32.47
C PHE A 671 14.44 16.30 -33.65
N GLU A 672 13.87 16.49 -34.83
CA GLU A 672 14.44 15.94 -36.04
C GLU A 672 15.64 16.83 -36.52
N PRO A 673 16.52 16.31 -37.38
CA PRO A 673 17.63 17.10 -37.92
C PRO A 673 17.12 18.35 -38.67
N GLY A 674 17.60 19.53 -38.24
CA GLY A 674 17.17 20.82 -38.79
C GLY A 674 15.83 21.37 -38.24
N GLU A 675 15.24 20.67 -37.25
CA GLU A 675 14.08 21.18 -36.49
C GLU A 675 14.59 22.05 -35.32
N ARG A 676 13.97 23.23 -35.17
CA ARG A 676 14.30 24.22 -34.16
C ARG A 676 13.05 24.75 -33.48
N LEU A 677 13.16 25.21 -32.28
CA LEU A 677 12.08 25.82 -31.51
C LEU A 677 11.82 27.22 -32.10
N ASN A 678 10.54 27.56 -32.32
CA ASN A 678 10.14 28.84 -32.88
C ASN A 678 9.24 29.65 -31.93
N ALA A 679 8.30 28.99 -31.27
CA ALA A 679 7.42 29.64 -30.32
C ALA A 679 7.23 28.74 -29.08
N VAL A 680 7.10 29.35 -27.88
CA VAL A 680 6.80 28.70 -26.65
C VAL A 680 5.62 29.38 -25.99
N LEU A 681 4.61 28.59 -25.61
CA LEU A 681 3.47 29.05 -24.84
C LEU A 681 3.34 28.21 -23.59
N THR A 682 3.00 28.85 -22.48
CA THR A 682 2.74 28.15 -21.21
C THR A 682 1.25 28.06 -20.96
N THR A 683 0.78 26.93 -20.49
CA THR A 683 -0.62 26.73 -20.13
C THR A 683 -0.74 25.73 -18.98
N ARG A 684 -1.67 26.01 -18.06
CA ARG A 684 -2.03 25.06 -17.00
C ARG A 684 -3.17 24.15 -17.47
N ASP A 685 -4.18 24.75 -18.08
CA ASP A 685 -5.40 24.09 -18.53
C ASP A 685 -5.63 24.32 -20.02
N TYR A 686 -6.56 23.55 -20.60
CA TYR A 686 -6.91 23.61 -22.00
C TYR A 686 -8.38 24.01 -22.18
N PRO A 687 -8.77 25.27 -21.88
CA PRO A 687 -10.15 25.72 -21.97
C PRO A 687 -10.64 25.71 -23.42
N GLU A 688 -11.92 25.43 -23.62
CA GLU A 688 -12.54 25.30 -24.94
C GLU A 688 -12.77 26.65 -25.65
N ASP A 689 -12.81 27.75 -24.90
CA ASP A 689 -13.05 29.11 -25.36
C ASP A 689 -11.77 29.85 -25.82
N GLN A 690 -10.64 29.16 -25.76
CA GLN A 690 -9.35 29.71 -26.15
C GLN A 690 -8.79 29.01 -27.38
N TYR A 691 -8.06 29.80 -28.18
CA TYR A 691 -7.54 29.35 -29.45
C TYR A 691 -6.06 29.68 -29.57
N LEU A 692 -5.38 28.92 -30.42
CA LEU A 692 -4.05 29.22 -30.91
C LEU A 692 -4.16 29.73 -32.35
N ILE A 693 -3.51 30.87 -32.61
CA ILE A 693 -3.36 31.43 -33.96
C ILE A 693 -1.93 31.21 -34.42
N PHE A 694 -1.76 30.68 -35.60
CA PHE A 694 -0.49 30.35 -36.22
C PHE A 694 -0.26 31.26 -37.40
N ALA A 695 0.99 31.67 -37.61
CA ALA A 695 1.41 32.38 -38.83
C ALA A 695 2.61 31.70 -39.45
N THR A 696 2.60 31.52 -40.78
CA THR A 696 3.70 30.92 -41.51
C THR A 696 4.43 31.99 -42.35
N LYS A 697 5.65 31.66 -42.72
CA LYS A 697 6.53 32.50 -43.55
C LYS A 697 5.91 32.90 -44.89
N SER A 698 5.10 32.02 -45.50
CA SER A 698 4.36 32.30 -46.74
C SER A 698 3.10 33.16 -46.56
N GLY A 699 2.80 33.60 -45.29
CA GLY A 699 1.63 34.44 -45.00
C GLY A 699 0.32 33.64 -44.82
N THR A 700 0.41 32.37 -44.53
CA THR A 700 -0.73 31.52 -44.16
C THR A 700 -1.01 31.68 -42.67
N VAL A 701 -2.30 31.73 -42.29
CA VAL A 701 -2.74 31.76 -40.88
C VAL A 701 -3.71 30.65 -40.62
N LYS A 702 -3.69 30.17 -39.40
CA LYS A 702 -4.57 29.09 -38.93
C LYS A 702 -5.03 29.39 -37.50
N LYS A 703 -6.28 29.06 -37.19
CA LYS A 703 -6.86 29.17 -35.87
C LYS A 703 -7.31 27.79 -35.43
N THR A 704 -6.86 27.32 -34.23
CA THR A 704 -7.17 25.99 -33.70
C THR A 704 -7.53 26.11 -32.22
N PRO A 705 -8.58 25.43 -31.70
CA PRO A 705 -8.90 25.42 -30.29
C PRO A 705 -7.73 24.89 -29.46
N LEU A 706 -7.48 25.51 -28.31
CA LEU A 706 -6.40 25.08 -27.40
C LEU A 706 -6.64 23.65 -26.88
N SER A 707 -7.89 23.23 -26.69
CA SER A 707 -8.30 21.90 -26.27
C SER A 707 -7.82 20.77 -27.20
N GLU A 708 -7.55 21.03 -28.47
CA GLU A 708 -6.98 20.06 -29.43
C GLU A 708 -5.56 19.64 -29.06
N TYR A 709 -4.89 20.34 -28.16
CA TYR A 709 -3.53 20.07 -27.67
C TYR A 709 -3.51 19.48 -26.27
N SER A 710 -4.65 19.09 -25.72
CA SER A 710 -4.78 18.52 -24.36
C SER A 710 -4.22 17.09 -24.19
N ARG A 711 -3.83 16.43 -25.28
CA ARG A 711 -3.34 15.05 -25.28
C ARG A 711 -1.88 14.97 -25.69
N PRO A 712 -0.93 15.07 -24.74
CA PRO A 712 0.50 15.03 -25.03
C PRO A 712 0.95 13.69 -25.63
N ARG A 713 1.91 13.75 -26.55
CA ARG A 713 2.62 12.58 -27.08
C ARG A 713 4.13 12.83 -27.05
N SER A 714 4.90 11.86 -26.63
CA SER A 714 6.36 11.96 -26.49
C SER A 714 7.09 12.27 -27.80
N ILE A 715 6.55 11.85 -28.94
CA ILE A 715 7.12 12.09 -30.29
C ILE A 715 6.66 13.40 -30.91
N GLY A 716 5.90 14.24 -30.19
CA GLY A 716 5.22 15.41 -30.70
C GLY A 716 4.04 15.07 -31.59
N ILE A 717 3.29 16.10 -31.98
CA ILE A 717 2.21 16.01 -32.99
C ILE A 717 2.30 17.16 -33.94
N ILE A 718 1.68 17.00 -35.13
CA ILE A 718 1.52 18.09 -36.07
C ILE A 718 0.55 19.12 -35.49
N ALA A 719 1.01 20.35 -35.34
CA ALA A 719 0.24 21.50 -34.91
C ALA A 719 -0.34 22.28 -36.10
N ILE A 720 0.38 22.35 -37.21
CA ILE A 720 -0.03 22.92 -38.51
C ILE A 720 0.63 22.13 -39.62
N ASN A 721 -0.11 21.81 -40.67
CA ASN A 721 0.44 21.15 -41.84
C ASN A 721 1.02 22.22 -42.79
N LEU A 722 2.36 22.31 -42.83
CA LEU A 722 3.06 23.28 -43.67
C LEU A 722 3.11 22.84 -45.13
N ARG A 723 3.14 23.81 -46.08
CA ARG A 723 3.43 23.55 -47.49
C ARG A 723 4.93 23.31 -47.70
N GLU A 724 5.30 22.79 -48.88
CA GLU A 724 6.70 22.70 -49.28
C GLU A 724 7.36 24.09 -49.18
N ASP A 725 8.56 24.15 -48.60
CA ASP A 725 9.36 25.35 -48.40
C ASP A 725 8.74 26.45 -47.49
N ASP A 726 7.68 26.12 -46.71
CA ASP A 726 7.11 27.03 -45.73
C ASP A 726 7.59 26.69 -44.32
N GLU A 727 7.70 27.67 -43.45
CA GLU A 727 8.10 27.53 -42.08
C GLU A 727 7.08 28.26 -41.16
N LEU A 728 6.90 27.70 -39.96
CA LEU A 728 6.15 28.37 -38.90
C LEU A 728 6.97 29.59 -38.44
N VAL A 729 6.33 30.76 -38.38
CA VAL A 729 6.95 31.99 -37.87
C VAL A 729 6.66 32.18 -36.40
N ASP A 730 5.40 32.09 -36.00
CA ASP A 730 5.00 32.35 -34.64
C ASP A 730 3.64 31.73 -34.33
N VAL A 731 3.36 31.57 -33.03
CA VAL A 731 2.10 31.07 -32.49
C VAL A 731 1.70 31.90 -31.27
N ALA A 732 0.48 32.40 -31.28
CA ALA A 732 -0.06 33.21 -30.20
C ALA A 732 -1.38 32.66 -29.66
N ARG A 733 -1.66 32.90 -28.38
CA ARG A 733 -2.93 32.53 -27.72
C ARG A 733 -3.93 33.67 -27.87
N THR A 734 -5.20 33.35 -28.10
CA THR A 734 -6.27 34.31 -28.28
C THR A 734 -7.59 33.79 -27.71
N ASP A 735 -8.49 34.73 -27.35
CA ASP A 735 -9.82 34.48 -26.82
C ASP A 735 -10.91 34.29 -27.90
N GLY A 736 -10.56 34.31 -29.16
CA GLY A 736 -11.51 34.16 -30.28
C GLY A 736 -12.12 35.45 -30.83
N SER A 737 -11.83 36.62 -30.25
CA SER A 737 -12.42 37.89 -30.59
C SER A 737 -11.43 38.99 -31.03
N ARG A 738 -10.13 38.75 -30.92
CA ARG A 738 -9.05 39.70 -31.06
C ARG A 738 -8.77 40.07 -32.54
N ASP A 739 -8.17 41.25 -32.75
CA ASP A 739 -7.56 41.60 -34.03
C ASP A 739 -6.14 41.02 -34.12
N ILE A 740 -5.83 40.53 -35.32
CA ILE A 740 -4.53 39.92 -35.62
C ILE A 740 -3.80 40.83 -36.62
N MET A 741 -2.51 41.04 -36.39
CA MET A 741 -1.63 41.73 -37.29
C MET A 741 -0.49 40.82 -37.78
N LEU A 742 -0.24 40.85 -39.10
CA LEU A 742 0.90 40.20 -39.72
C LEU A 742 1.80 41.24 -40.34
N PHE A 743 3.09 41.08 -40.17
CA PHE A 743 4.09 42.00 -40.72
C PHE A 743 5.02 41.28 -41.68
N SER A 744 5.38 41.95 -42.80
CA SER A 744 6.34 41.47 -43.78
C SER A 744 7.69 42.16 -43.69
N ASP A 745 8.73 41.47 -44.16
CA ASP A 745 10.09 41.98 -44.28
C ASP A 745 10.19 43.23 -45.16
N ALA A 746 9.26 43.42 -46.07
CA ALA A 746 9.10 44.60 -46.92
C ALA A 746 8.41 45.79 -46.24
N GLY A 747 8.23 45.76 -44.91
CA GLY A 747 7.65 46.85 -44.12
C GLY A 747 6.14 47.04 -44.26
N LYS A 748 5.41 46.03 -44.74
CA LYS A 748 3.94 46.05 -44.84
C LYS A 748 3.29 45.31 -43.67
N ALA A 749 2.07 45.75 -43.27
CA ALA A 749 1.26 45.15 -42.24
C ALA A 749 -0.18 44.92 -42.67
N VAL A 750 -0.77 43.82 -42.25
CA VAL A 750 -2.21 43.53 -42.42
C VAL A 750 -2.84 43.37 -41.07
N ARG A 751 -3.92 44.15 -40.80
CA ARG A 751 -4.74 43.98 -39.58
C ARG A 751 -6.10 43.44 -39.95
N PHE A 752 -6.55 42.35 -39.35
CA PHE A 752 -7.86 41.76 -39.57
C PHE A 752 -8.37 41.13 -38.28
N ASN A 753 -9.70 41.05 -38.12
CA ASN A 753 -10.29 40.36 -36.99
C ASN A 753 -10.19 38.85 -37.18
N GLU A 754 -9.82 38.14 -36.12
CA GLU A 754 -9.62 36.69 -36.14
C GLU A 754 -10.89 35.86 -36.46
N ASN A 755 -12.11 36.48 -36.32
CA ASN A 755 -13.36 35.87 -36.75
C ASN A 755 -13.42 35.63 -38.27
N SER A 756 -12.58 36.31 -39.05
CA SER A 756 -12.40 36.04 -40.48
C SER A 756 -11.63 34.74 -40.75
N VAL A 757 -10.98 34.15 -39.71
CA VAL A 757 -10.29 32.86 -39.75
C VAL A 757 -11.15 31.84 -39.05
N ARG A 758 -11.74 30.91 -39.82
CA ARG A 758 -12.52 29.83 -39.22
C ARG A 758 -11.66 28.94 -38.32
N SER A 759 -12.23 28.43 -37.24
CA SER A 759 -11.60 27.41 -36.43
C SER A 759 -11.39 26.14 -37.26
N MET A 760 -10.22 25.52 -37.12
CA MET A 760 -9.77 24.37 -37.91
C MET A 760 -9.05 23.37 -37.03
N GLY A 761 -9.13 22.07 -37.34
CA GLY A 761 -8.41 21.02 -36.68
C GLY A 761 -6.89 21.11 -36.90
N ARG A 762 -6.11 20.37 -36.07
CA ARG A 762 -4.64 20.39 -36.06
C ARG A 762 -4.00 20.14 -37.43
N ASP A 763 -4.54 19.19 -38.20
CA ASP A 763 -3.94 18.68 -39.44
C ASP A 763 -4.21 19.59 -40.64
N SER A 764 -4.82 20.76 -40.45
CA SER A 764 -5.12 21.70 -41.56
C SER A 764 -3.92 22.60 -41.86
N THR A 765 -3.83 23.05 -43.13
CA THR A 765 -2.77 23.95 -43.57
C THR A 765 -3.06 25.41 -43.22
N GLY A 766 -4.33 25.77 -43.01
CA GLY A 766 -4.74 27.16 -42.78
C GLY A 766 -5.28 27.88 -44.02
N VAL A 767 -5.41 29.21 -43.91
CA VAL A 767 -5.94 30.09 -44.97
C VAL A 767 -4.98 31.26 -45.16
N ARG A 768 -5.03 31.92 -46.31
CA ARG A 768 -4.19 33.09 -46.59
C ARG A 768 -4.53 34.23 -45.64
N GLY A 769 -3.56 34.65 -44.84
CA GLY A 769 -3.61 35.80 -43.94
C GLY A 769 -3.11 37.09 -44.61
N MET A 770 -1.96 37.03 -45.29
CA MET A 770 -1.35 38.15 -46.03
C MET A 770 -0.99 37.69 -47.43
N ASN A 771 -1.12 38.61 -48.42
CA ASN A 771 -0.70 38.36 -49.77
C ASN A 771 0.65 39.06 -49.99
N LEU A 772 1.69 38.24 -50.13
CA LEU A 772 3.09 38.69 -50.31
C LEU A 772 3.43 38.79 -51.78
N ASP A 773 4.32 39.69 -52.11
CA ASP A 773 4.95 39.75 -53.44
C ASP A 773 6.13 38.73 -53.47
N ASP A 774 6.61 38.37 -54.68
CA ASP A 774 7.66 37.37 -54.84
C ASP A 774 8.92 37.70 -54.01
N GLY A 775 9.43 36.75 -53.27
CA GLY A 775 10.59 36.91 -52.40
C GLY A 775 10.32 37.54 -51.04
N GLN A 776 9.09 38.01 -50.76
CA GLN A 776 8.72 38.56 -49.45
C GLN A 776 8.24 37.46 -48.48
N ARG A 777 8.41 37.70 -47.19
CA ARG A 777 8.01 36.78 -46.12
C ARG A 777 7.36 37.52 -44.96
N VAL A 778 6.51 36.81 -44.23
CA VAL A 778 6.01 37.24 -42.92
C VAL A 778 7.12 37.06 -41.89
N ILE A 779 7.30 38.06 -41.03
CA ILE A 779 8.35 38.08 -39.99
C ILE A 779 7.81 38.12 -38.56
N ALA A 780 6.56 38.57 -38.37
CA ALA A 780 5.97 38.68 -37.04
C ALA A 780 4.44 38.52 -37.07
N LEU A 781 3.91 37.98 -36.01
CA LEU A 781 2.49 37.86 -35.69
C LEU A 781 2.23 38.64 -34.39
N CYS A 782 1.26 39.52 -34.36
CA CYS A 782 0.79 40.20 -33.17
C CYS A 782 -0.71 39.97 -32.98
N VAL A 783 -1.10 39.54 -31.81
CA VAL A 783 -2.48 39.62 -31.29
C VAL A 783 -2.64 41.01 -30.68
N VAL A 784 -3.56 41.78 -31.18
CA VAL A 784 -3.71 43.19 -30.81
C VAL A 784 -4.39 43.31 -29.45
N GLU A 785 -3.72 43.95 -28.52
CA GLU A 785 -4.26 44.37 -27.22
C GLU A 785 -4.91 45.75 -27.31
N GLU A 786 -5.79 46.07 -26.35
CA GLU A 786 -6.57 47.31 -26.36
C GLU A 786 -5.70 48.59 -26.26
N GLN A 787 -4.54 48.51 -25.63
CA GLN A 787 -3.62 49.61 -25.39
C GLN A 787 -2.23 49.30 -25.98
N GLY A 788 -1.52 50.31 -26.39
CA GLY A 788 -0.14 50.22 -26.85
C GLY A 788 0.08 50.62 -28.29
N ASP A 789 1.35 50.73 -28.67
CA ASP A 789 1.83 51.07 -30.01
C ASP A 789 2.50 49.87 -30.68
N ILE A 790 2.50 49.84 -31.99
CA ILE A 790 3.29 48.88 -32.76
C ILE A 790 4.70 49.42 -32.95
N LEU A 791 5.66 48.77 -32.33
CA LEU A 791 7.08 49.01 -32.57
C LEU A 791 7.53 48.20 -33.79
N THR A 792 8.00 48.86 -34.82
CA THR A 792 8.55 48.23 -36.04
C THR A 792 10.02 48.58 -36.15
N ILE A 793 10.88 47.57 -36.38
CA ILE A 793 12.33 47.68 -36.37
C ILE A 793 12.93 47.06 -37.63
N THR A 794 14.02 47.66 -38.13
CA THR A 794 14.71 47.23 -39.37
C THR A 794 16.14 46.78 -39.09
N GLU A 795 16.71 46.02 -39.98
CA GLU A 795 18.03 45.36 -39.87
C GLU A 795 19.19 46.33 -39.62
N ASN A 796 19.11 47.58 -40.12
CA ASN A 796 20.18 48.58 -39.91
C ASN A 796 19.97 49.41 -38.62
N GLY A 797 19.18 48.95 -37.65
CA GLY A 797 18.99 49.56 -36.37
C GLY A 797 18.07 50.78 -36.32
N TYR A 798 17.20 50.95 -37.29
CA TYR A 798 16.13 51.95 -37.29
C TYR A 798 14.82 51.33 -36.80
N GLY A 799 14.00 52.14 -36.13
CA GLY A 799 12.69 51.72 -35.69
C GLY A 799 11.80 52.91 -35.32
N LYS A 800 10.57 52.63 -35.05
CA LYS A 800 9.57 53.61 -34.63
C LYS A 800 8.39 52.98 -33.97
N ARG A 801 7.68 53.70 -33.14
CA ARG A 801 6.35 53.34 -32.62
C ARG A 801 5.28 53.93 -33.54
N THR A 802 4.20 53.18 -33.75
CA THR A 802 3.03 53.66 -34.49
C THR A 802 1.78 53.22 -33.76
N PRO A 803 0.83 54.16 -33.44
CA PRO A 803 -0.41 53.77 -32.76
C PRO A 803 -1.17 52.66 -33.50
N VAL A 804 -1.71 51.68 -32.80
CA VAL A 804 -2.54 50.61 -33.38
C VAL A 804 -3.71 51.18 -34.17
N ALA A 805 -4.26 52.34 -33.77
CA ALA A 805 -5.37 53.01 -34.43
C ALA A 805 -5.04 53.48 -35.87
N ASP A 806 -3.75 53.71 -36.18
CA ASP A 806 -3.30 54.07 -37.49
C ASP A 806 -3.37 52.92 -38.52
N TYR A 807 -3.51 51.68 -38.05
CA TYR A 807 -3.62 50.52 -38.92
C TYR A 807 -5.09 50.20 -39.20
N PRO A 808 -5.58 50.44 -40.39
CA PRO A 808 -6.97 50.18 -40.76
C PRO A 808 -7.22 48.64 -40.70
N GLN A 809 -8.33 48.27 -40.07
CA GLN A 809 -8.81 46.91 -40.12
C GLN A 809 -9.28 46.59 -41.56
N LYS A 810 -8.77 45.53 -42.15
CA LYS A 810 -9.08 45.03 -43.48
C LYS A 810 -9.38 43.54 -43.47
N GLY A 811 -9.92 43.03 -44.57
CA GLY A 811 -10.03 41.59 -44.71
C GLY A 811 -8.65 40.89 -44.79
N ARG A 812 -8.57 39.65 -44.32
CA ARG A 812 -7.37 38.80 -44.48
C ARG A 812 -7.02 38.60 -45.98
N GLY A 813 -5.77 38.26 -46.26
CA GLY A 813 -5.31 37.94 -47.62
C GLY A 813 -5.09 39.15 -48.52
N THR A 814 -5.02 40.36 -47.95
CA THR A 814 -4.64 41.61 -48.70
C THR A 814 -3.13 41.81 -48.66
N LYS A 815 -2.59 42.69 -49.53
CA LYS A 815 -1.18 43.11 -49.54
C LYS A 815 -0.80 43.97 -48.31
N GLY A 816 -1.78 44.37 -47.51
CA GLY A 816 -1.57 45.25 -46.35
C GLY A 816 -1.33 46.71 -46.65
N VAL A 817 -0.91 47.43 -45.61
CA VAL A 817 -0.54 48.87 -45.67
C VAL A 817 0.92 49.00 -45.26
N ILE A 818 1.57 50.10 -45.64
CA ILE A 818 2.94 50.34 -45.21
C ILE A 818 2.94 50.54 -43.67
N SER A 819 3.75 49.82 -42.96
CA SER A 819 4.06 49.96 -41.52
C SER A 819 5.30 50.82 -41.33
N ILE A 820 6.36 50.51 -42.05
CA ILE A 820 7.58 51.29 -42.14
C ILE A 820 8.06 51.34 -43.56
N ALA A 821 8.56 52.52 -44.00
CA ALA A 821 9.10 52.70 -45.39
C ALA A 821 10.54 52.13 -45.39
N CYS A 822 10.72 50.93 -45.96
CA CYS A 822 12.02 50.32 -46.20
C CYS A 822 12.80 51.00 -47.28
N SER A 823 14.10 51.25 -47.14
CA SER A 823 15.03 51.84 -48.09
C SER A 823 16.45 51.24 -47.81
N GLU A 824 17.40 51.53 -48.73
CA GLU A 824 18.80 51.13 -48.54
C GLU A 824 19.39 51.60 -47.16
N ARG A 825 18.87 52.77 -46.69
CA ARG A 825 19.33 53.37 -45.43
C ARG A 825 18.97 52.56 -44.18
N ASN A 826 17.73 52.09 -44.10
CA ASN A 826 17.21 51.38 -42.90
C ASN A 826 17.12 49.90 -43.07
N GLY A 827 17.23 49.38 -44.32
CA GLY A 827 17.18 47.94 -44.59
C GLY A 827 15.76 47.34 -44.52
N GLN A 828 15.67 46.04 -44.48
CA GLN A 828 14.40 45.27 -44.38
C GLN A 828 13.90 45.28 -42.94
N THR A 829 12.60 45.09 -42.76
CA THR A 829 12.01 44.91 -41.44
C THR A 829 12.39 43.55 -40.82
N VAL A 830 12.82 43.54 -39.60
CA VAL A 830 13.24 42.32 -38.88
C VAL A 830 12.22 41.90 -37.83
N CYS A 831 11.64 42.87 -37.14
CA CYS A 831 10.70 42.57 -36.06
C CYS A 831 9.58 43.62 -35.98
N ALA A 832 8.40 43.19 -35.54
CA ALA A 832 7.29 44.05 -35.15
C ALA A 832 6.62 43.47 -33.91
N VAL A 833 6.44 44.32 -32.88
CA VAL A 833 5.85 43.88 -31.59
C VAL A 833 4.99 44.99 -31.01
N GLN A 834 3.91 44.69 -30.34
CA GLN A 834 3.09 45.66 -29.64
C GLN A 834 3.77 45.97 -28.28
N VAL A 835 3.91 47.23 -27.95
CA VAL A 835 4.62 47.72 -26.75
C VAL A 835 3.78 48.78 -26.03
N LEU A 836 3.94 48.82 -24.71
CA LEU A 836 3.44 49.88 -23.82
C LEU A 836 4.55 50.90 -23.55
N GLU A 837 4.19 52.12 -23.16
CA GLU A 837 5.13 53.24 -22.99
C GLU A 837 6.10 53.00 -21.81
N ASP A 838 5.64 52.31 -20.77
CA ASP A 838 6.39 51.97 -19.53
C ASP A 838 7.29 50.75 -19.70
N GLU A 839 7.20 50.03 -20.85
CA GLU A 839 8.00 48.81 -21.06
C GLU A 839 9.42 49.12 -21.53
N HIS A 840 10.24 48.11 -21.48
CA HIS A 840 11.60 48.09 -21.98
C HIS A 840 11.75 47.02 -23.05
N ILE A 841 12.62 47.31 -24.03
CA ILE A 841 13.02 46.36 -25.06
C ILE A 841 14.51 46.07 -24.99
N MET A 842 14.88 44.88 -25.42
CA MET A 842 16.26 44.49 -25.66
C MET A 842 16.44 44.33 -27.18
N LEU A 843 17.34 45.11 -27.75
CA LEU A 843 17.74 45.00 -29.15
C LEU A 843 18.95 44.07 -29.24
N VAL A 844 18.92 43.15 -30.20
CA VAL A 844 19.93 42.10 -30.35
C VAL A 844 20.50 42.15 -31.75
N THR A 845 21.83 42.22 -31.87
CA THR A 845 22.53 42.18 -33.16
C THR A 845 23.11 40.79 -33.45
N ASP A 846 23.46 40.49 -34.71
CA ASP A 846 24.10 39.27 -35.16
C ASP A 846 25.50 39.06 -34.55
N ASN A 847 26.15 40.09 -34.08
CA ASN A 847 27.43 40.03 -33.36
C ASN A 847 27.26 39.85 -31.84
N GLY A 848 26.01 39.64 -31.34
CA GLY A 848 25.73 39.46 -29.93
C GLY A 848 25.70 40.74 -29.10
N THR A 849 25.67 41.93 -29.73
CA THR A 849 25.51 43.17 -29.05
C THR A 849 24.10 43.34 -28.52
N LEU A 850 23.96 43.57 -27.20
CA LEU A 850 22.68 43.76 -26.52
C LEU A 850 22.52 45.20 -26.05
N VAL A 851 21.42 45.86 -26.49
CA VAL A 851 21.11 47.23 -26.03
C VAL A 851 19.71 47.27 -25.44
N ARG A 852 19.58 47.65 -24.18
CA ARG A 852 18.31 47.88 -23.50
C ARG A 852 17.88 49.35 -23.73
N THR A 853 16.69 49.53 -24.25
CA THR A 853 16.08 50.84 -24.56
C THR A 853 14.70 50.90 -23.90
N ARG A 854 14.34 52.04 -23.34
CA ARG A 854 13.01 52.32 -22.81
C ARG A 854 12.10 52.61 -24.01
N VAL A 855 10.90 52.01 -24.03
CA VAL A 855 9.92 52.29 -25.11
C VAL A 855 9.56 53.76 -25.20
N ALA A 856 9.44 54.45 -24.06
CA ALA A 856 9.19 55.90 -23.96
C ALA A 856 10.21 56.73 -24.75
N GLU A 857 11.45 56.31 -24.91
CA GLU A 857 12.52 57.02 -25.60
C GLU A 857 12.41 56.89 -27.15
N ILE A 858 11.55 55.97 -27.62
CA ILE A 858 11.34 55.73 -29.06
C ILE A 858 10.21 56.61 -29.57
N SER A 859 10.51 57.48 -30.57
CA SER A 859 9.53 58.39 -31.08
C SER A 859 8.36 57.74 -31.76
N THR A 860 7.13 58.19 -31.44
CA THR A 860 5.90 57.82 -32.12
C THR A 860 5.78 58.56 -33.43
N SER A 861 5.52 57.85 -34.54
CA SER A 861 5.40 58.45 -35.87
C SER A 861 4.46 57.67 -36.77
N GLY A 862 3.86 58.34 -37.76
CA GLY A 862 2.93 57.76 -38.68
C GLY A 862 3.53 56.59 -39.51
N ARG A 863 2.68 55.75 -40.05
CA ARG A 863 3.04 54.49 -40.75
C ARG A 863 4.06 54.69 -41.90
N ASN A 864 3.94 55.71 -42.70
CA ASN A 864 4.74 55.89 -43.92
C ASN A 864 6.02 56.72 -43.67
N THR A 865 6.79 56.35 -42.62
CA THR A 865 8.08 56.98 -42.29
C THR A 865 9.16 55.90 -42.20
N GLN A 866 10.44 56.34 -42.32
CA GLN A 866 11.60 55.40 -42.22
C GLN A 866 12.03 55.05 -40.77
N GLY A 867 11.42 55.65 -39.74
CA GLY A 867 11.79 55.54 -38.35
C GLY A 867 13.03 56.34 -37.96
N VAL A 868 13.39 56.25 -36.67
CA VAL A 868 14.57 56.84 -36.06
C VAL A 868 15.61 55.77 -35.80
N ARG A 869 16.87 56.20 -35.65
CA ARG A 869 17.93 55.23 -35.28
C ARG A 869 17.84 54.90 -33.81
N LEU A 870 17.64 53.60 -33.50
CA LEU A 870 17.54 53.06 -32.14
C LEU A 870 18.90 52.55 -31.62
N ILE A 871 19.69 51.95 -32.53
CA ILE A 871 21.03 51.44 -32.24
C ILE A 871 22.00 51.86 -33.38
N ARG A 872 23.25 52.11 -33.05
CA ARG A 872 24.33 52.28 -34.05
C ARG A 872 24.99 50.94 -34.24
N THR A 873 24.74 50.31 -35.37
CA THR A 873 25.41 49.08 -35.85
C THR A 873 26.74 49.45 -36.48
N THR A 874 27.75 48.61 -36.35
CA THR A 874 29.01 48.71 -37.09
C THR A 874 28.84 48.26 -38.54
N ASP A 875 29.86 48.52 -39.39
CA ASP A 875 29.81 48.05 -40.80
C ASP A 875 29.73 46.51 -40.79
N HIS A 876 28.68 45.97 -41.45
CA HIS A 876 28.29 44.54 -41.48
C HIS A 876 27.54 43.97 -40.26
N GLU A 877 27.25 44.73 -39.22
CA GLU A 877 26.44 44.30 -38.08
C GLU A 877 24.94 44.59 -38.38
N LYS A 878 24.08 43.60 -38.20
CA LYS A 878 22.64 43.69 -38.41
C LYS A 878 21.88 43.38 -37.15
N LEU A 879 20.79 44.10 -36.95
CA LEU A 879 19.83 43.73 -35.88
C LEU A 879 19.03 42.51 -36.30
N ILE A 880 18.95 41.54 -35.47
CA ILE A 880 18.29 40.24 -35.78
C ILE A 880 17.06 39.94 -34.92
N ALA A 881 16.98 40.45 -33.69
CA ALA A 881 15.86 40.18 -32.79
C ALA A 881 15.57 41.34 -31.83
N VAL A 882 14.37 41.35 -31.30
CA VAL A 882 13.92 42.25 -30.25
C VAL A 882 13.13 41.48 -29.23
N ALA A 883 13.53 41.54 -27.99
CA ALA A 883 12.83 40.93 -26.83
C ALA A 883 12.17 42.04 -25.99
N LYS A 884 10.91 41.81 -25.62
CA LYS A 884 10.15 42.65 -24.70
C LYS A 884 10.49 42.28 -23.26
N ILE A 885 10.81 43.28 -22.46
CA ILE A 885 11.06 43.12 -21.03
C ILE A 885 9.89 43.76 -20.30
N VAL A 886 9.12 42.98 -19.56
CA VAL A 886 8.05 43.50 -18.69
C VAL A 886 8.73 44.31 -17.56
N ALA A 887 8.40 45.57 -17.42
CA ALA A 887 8.84 46.37 -16.29
C ALA A 887 8.04 45.94 -15.06
N GLU A 888 8.73 45.64 -13.94
CA GLU A 888 8.07 45.45 -12.66
C GLU A 888 7.34 46.77 -12.28
N SER A 889 6.06 46.69 -11.90
CA SER A 889 5.24 47.77 -11.44
C SER A 889 5.90 48.43 -10.21
N GLU A 890 6.22 49.73 -10.33
CA GLU A 890 6.59 50.55 -9.20
C GLU A 890 5.34 50.80 -8.33
N ASP A 891 5.11 50.00 -7.31
CA ASP A 891 4.16 50.36 -6.27
C ASP A 891 4.67 51.60 -5.54
N SER A 892 3.93 52.68 -5.69
CA SER A 892 4.11 53.91 -4.99
C SER A 892 3.72 53.76 -3.49
N GLU A 893 4.63 53.34 -2.66
CA GLU A 893 4.48 53.54 -1.23
C GLU A 893 4.99 54.95 -0.86
N GLY A 894 4.08 55.72 -0.29
CA GLY A 894 4.27 57.09 0.15
C GLY A 894 5.39 57.22 1.21
N ASP A 895 6.18 58.26 0.96
CA ASP A 895 7.14 58.85 1.86
C ASP A 895 6.42 59.41 3.12
N GLU A 896 6.41 58.64 4.21
CA GLU A 896 6.21 59.23 5.54
C GLU A 896 7.56 59.34 6.24
N GLY A 897 8.06 60.55 6.29
CA GLY A 897 9.24 60.93 7.00
C GLY A 897 9.14 60.61 8.50
N MET A 898 10.11 59.85 8.99
CA MET A 898 10.45 59.82 10.41
C MET A 898 11.77 60.50 10.62
N THR A 899 11.70 61.68 11.29
CA THR A 899 12.77 62.45 11.89
C THR A 899 13.57 61.59 12.88
N GLU A 900 14.88 61.59 12.71
CA GLU A 900 15.85 61.19 13.74
C GLU A 900 15.72 62.04 15.02
N GLU A 901 15.40 61.38 16.14
CA GLU A 901 15.76 61.94 17.46
C GLU A 901 16.88 61.06 18.05
N SER A 902 18.01 61.72 18.16
CA SER A 902 19.17 61.29 18.94
C SER A 902 18.84 61.38 20.44
N GLY A 903 19.08 60.33 21.18
CA GLY A 903 19.06 60.39 22.66
C GLY A 903 19.91 59.23 23.23
N GLU A 904 21.06 59.72 23.80
CA GLU A 904 21.98 59.01 24.68
C GLU A 904 21.27 58.39 25.90
N GLU A 905 21.47 57.07 26.22
CA GLU A 905 22.10 56.54 27.45
C GLU A 905 22.15 54.98 27.33
#